data_a56372a49221fa3c69eb16da1ec8df04
#
_entry.id   a56372a49221fa3c69eb16da1ec8df04
#
_cell.length_a   1.000
_cell.length_b   1.000
_cell.length_c   1.000
_cell.angle_alpha   90.00
_cell.angle_beta   90.00
_cell.angle_gamma   90.00
#
_symmetry.space_group_name_H-M   'P 1'
#
loop_
_entity.id
_entity.type
_entity.pdbx_description
1 polymer ?
#
loop_
_entity_poly.entity_id
_entity_poly.type
_entity_poly.pdbx_seq_one_letter_code
_entity_poly.pdbx_strand_id
1 'polypeptide(L)'
;MKKLIVLLLPCLLIAGQVGLEPVTVTGADGSRQTSYRINTGHGYLSPEPVPSANPPSFPADTGVLWVDRNHRFGIIQATEISGDGMHVLANWYLNAQRADYYRTMASAVPLWESPGDFPWGYNGRQIGSSVDGKVLTLSLQSSAVKWSRSSGFPDWQYAYPSPAAGFSKAARDGSKVVAVQNGTLYGLAAATGDTLWTAPVSEPTRLQGIDISDDGSIVAVTVYDSCLVYENGIYRGGIPIGTASSGTQYAAAISGNGNSVATGDFYGALKLWTWNGSAYTMKWQASVGNPWVAGVGISADGSTIACGTGYDNGKLCVFDSSSSTPLWVYQGYGTTGSYVPSVALSRDGSRIAAASWGEFSTSGTYKVFTVQNRDSAGPIFSITRDEEPGSLFSCDISDDGQFAVCGGKAVHAYTMGNGGEVYAVIIGSAASTNVGVDAINVPGRYLQIGGTVSPTCDVANYGNDTTAIPVHLKVYNGTDSLLYHDSTTSSPLPPGTSTEASFANFTPDTFDMYRFVFYTALAGDSYPGDDTMVMKSRCYHDGAAIRIGPPNREVTVRSSFTPAVTAVNNGSYSDNMECLLVIRDSAGTVVYSESTATGTIAPDDTVSVSLPATSIALVGAYTATAVVKCASDLYPANDTFRLAVRVSYEIMYDDGGFEAFYWVGRNDNDKFYVRYTPTLHAPYAITGGRIFVNLANQVFDYVSICEDAAGLPDTTAEVGRVENVSTPNAPGWITFDFDITRHDTSDFWMVMHWPNTSPGLGVGGDATPPIDLRSYFSSNQDTFRLWTTHDWMARVMQSPNVGTSGATGTQLRFRLLKPTPNPFRTAARLSYEIPAAARIALKIYDRSGRLVAVPVSGMVQPGRYNLSWRATDREGRTVAPGVYFCRLQNLDSGASSVQKLTLVH
;
A
#
# COMPACT_ATOMS: atom_id res chain seq x y z
N MET A 1 4.08 31.30 -17.06
CA MET A 1 4.82 30.06 -17.36
C MET A 1 6.06 29.76 -16.50
N LYS A 2 6.50 30.62 -15.58
CA LYS A 2 7.65 30.36 -14.66
C LYS A 2 7.27 29.93 -13.22
N LYS A 3 5.98 29.88 -12.89
CA LYS A 3 5.52 29.51 -11.51
C LYS A 3 4.95 28.10 -11.38
N LEU A 4 4.85 27.32 -12.47
CA LEU A 4 4.33 25.94 -12.43
C LEU A 4 5.41 24.85 -12.40
N ILE A 5 6.67 25.22 -12.54
CA ILE A 5 7.82 24.29 -12.59
C ILE A 5 8.38 23.95 -11.20
N VAL A 6 8.00 24.71 -10.16
CA VAL A 6 8.60 24.56 -8.82
C VAL A 6 7.93 23.46 -7.98
N LEU A 7 6.80 22.91 -8.38
CA LEU A 7 6.08 21.85 -7.64
C LEU A 7 6.41 20.41 -8.07
N LEU A 8 7.24 20.24 -9.11
CA LEU A 8 7.63 18.91 -9.62
C LEU A 8 9.14 18.64 -9.58
N LEU A 9 9.94 19.56 -9.00
CA LEU A 9 11.40 19.44 -8.98
C LEU A 9 12.07 18.80 -7.75
N PRO A 10 11.40 18.30 -6.71
CA PRO A 10 12.13 17.58 -5.66
C PRO A 10 12.62 16.19 -6.08
N CYS A 11 12.11 15.61 -7.14
CA CYS A 11 12.47 14.23 -7.53
C CYS A 11 13.63 14.10 -8.52
N LEU A 12 14.10 15.16 -9.12
CA LEU A 12 15.12 15.08 -10.20
C LEU A 12 16.49 15.66 -9.86
N LEU A 13 16.71 16.18 -8.67
CA LEU A 13 17.99 16.78 -8.26
C LEU A 13 18.72 16.06 -7.13
N ILE A 14 18.28 14.86 -6.72
CA ILE A 14 19.01 14.01 -5.76
C ILE A 14 20.18 13.25 -6.40
N ALA A 15 20.34 13.29 -7.71
CA ALA A 15 21.47 12.65 -8.41
C ALA A 15 22.86 13.32 -8.12
N GLY A 16 22.92 14.37 -7.33
CA GLY A 16 24.15 15.14 -7.09
C GLY A 16 24.94 14.80 -5.81
N GLN A 17 24.43 13.91 -4.95
CA GLN A 17 25.14 13.56 -3.69
C GLN A 17 25.19 12.05 -3.39
N VAL A 18 24.96 11.20 -4.36
CA VAL A 18 25.28 9.78 -4.22
C VAL A 18 26.75 9.63 -4.55
N GLY A 19 27.56 9.33 -3.56
CA GLY A 19 28.99 9.03 -3.76
C GLY A 19 29.12 7.79 -4.63
N LEU A 20 29.47 7.98 -5.90
CA LEU A 20 29.83 6.90 -6.80
C LEU A 20 31.28 6.54 -6.56
N GLU A 21 31.54 5.38 -5.94
CA GLU A 21 32.91 4.86 -5.84
C GLU A 21 33.23 4.04 -7.11
N PRO A 22 34.32 4.37 -7.83
CA PRO A 22 34.75 3.58 -8.95
C PRO A 22 35.31 2.23 -8.48
N VAL A 23 34.70 1.14 -8.93
CA VAL A 23 35.23 -0.22 -8.73
C VAL A 23 35.82 -0.69 -10.05
N THR A 24 37.13 -0.88 -10.09
CA THR A 24 37.79 -1.44 -11.26
C THR A 24 37.86 -2.96 -11.14
N VAL A 25 37.17 -3.66 -12.00
CA VAL A 25 37.25 -5.12 -12.12
C VAL A 25 38.20 -5.47 -13.26
N THR A 26 39.23 -6.26 -12.94
CA THR A 26 40.16 -6.78 -13.96
C THR A 26 39.68 -8.14 -14.37
N GLY A 27 39.31 -8.29 -15.63
CA GLY A 27 38.93 -9.58 -16.23
C GLY A 27 40.11 -10.57 -16.27
N ALA A 28 39.84 -11.85 -16.38
CA ALA A 28 40.85 -12.90 -16.48
C ALA A 28 41.76 -12.77 -17.72
N ASP A 29 41.38 -11.93 -18.68
CA ASP A 29 42.09 -11.54 -19.88
C ASP A 29 42.95 -10.28 -19.74
N GLY A 30 42.99 -9.69 -18.50
CA GLY A 30 43.74 -8.47 -18.21
C GLY A 30 43.01 -7.19 -18.61
N SER A 31 41.81 -7.26 -19.16
CA SER A 31 40.98 -6.09 -19.45
C SER A 31 40.50 -5.43 -18.14
N ARG A 32 40.55 -4.10 -18.08
CA ARG A 32 40.07 -3.31 -16.94
C ARG A 32 38.75 -2.64 -17.31
N GLN A 33 37.70 -2.99 -16.62
CA GLN A 33 36.41 -2.33 -16.74
C GLN A 33 36.10 -1.61 -15.44
N THR A 34 35.94 -0.29 -15.54
CA THR A 34 35.54 0.51 -14.37
C THR A 34 34.01 0.59 -14.33
N SER A 35 33.42 -0.03 -13.33
CA SER A 35 32.01 0.12 -12.99
C SER A 35 31.93 1.05 -11.77
N TYR A 36 30.82 1.76 -11.64
CA TYR A 36 30.57 2.58 -10.47
C TYR A 36 29.61 1.84 -9.53
N ARG A 37 30.02 1.65 -8.30
CA ARG A 37 29.16 1.13 -7.24
C ARG A 37 28.46 2.30 -6.60
N ILE A 38 27.13 2.26 -6.55
CA ILE A 38 26.38 3.17 -5.69
C ILE A 38 26.68 2.74 -4.26
N ASN A 39 27.37 3.56 -3.52
CA ASN A 39 27.55 3.33 -2.09
C ASN A 39 26.23 3.68 -1.40
N THR A 40 25.30 2.73 -1.38
CA THR A 40 24.18 2.74 -0.47
C THR A 40 24.78 2.43 0.88
N GLY A 41 25.16 3.46 1.64
CA GLY A 41 25.79 3.32 2.94
C GLY A 41 24.92 2.65 4.01
N HIS A 42 24.50 1.44 3.75
CA HIS A 42 23.92 0.50 4.69
C HIS A 42 24.97 -0.50 5.16
N GLY A 43 26.09 0.05 5.65
CA GLY A 43 26.82 -0.65 6.68
C GLY A 43 26.02 -0.38 7.96
N TYR A 44 25.51 -1.43 8.59
CA TYR A 44 25.16 -1.38 10.00
C TYR A 44 26.42 -0.94 10.74
N LEU A 45 26.54 0.36 11.01
CA LEU A 45 27.38 0.81 12.11
C LEU A 45 26.62 0.34 13.34
N SER A 46 27.14 -0.66 14.03
CA SER A 46 26.87 -0.81 15.46
C SER A 46 26.88 0.61 16.02
N PRO A 47 25.84 1.06 16.72
CA PRO A 47 25.90 2.35 17.37
C PRO A 47 27.16 2.29 18.25
N GLU A 48 28.17 3.10 17.93
CA GLU A 48 29.16 3.46 18.93
C GLU A 48 28.33 3.89 20.14
N PRO A 49 28.58 3.38 21.35
CA PRO A 49 27.87 3.83 22.51
C PRO A 49 28.03 5.35 22.57
N VAL A 50 26.93 6.04 22.31
CA VAL A 50 26.85 7.48 22.51
C VAL A 50 27.25 7.68 23.98
N PRO A 51 28.26 8.49 24.32
CA PRO A 51 28.55 8.75 25.69
C PRO A 51 27.22 9.17 26.33
N SER A 52 26.84 8.54 27.43
CA SER A 52 25.64 8.87 28.17
C SER A 52 25.72 10.38 28.48
N ALA A 53 25.02 11.18 27.68
CA ALA A 53 24.73 12.53 28.10
C ALA A 53 23.92 12.32 29.38
N ASN A 54 24.37 12.99 30.46
CA ASN A 54 23.59 13.00 31.69
C ASN A 54 22.13 13.25 31.31
N PRO A 55 21.17 12.41 31.78
CA PRO A 55 19.78 12.64 31.49
C PRO A 55 19.48 14.11 31.81
N PRO A 56 18.77 14.82 30.96
CA PRO A 56 18.43 16.21 31.22
C PRO A 56 17.72 16.25 32.57
N SER A 57 18.17 17.12 33.46
CA SER A 57 17.42 17.41 34.70
C SER A 57 16.05 17.90 34.26
N PHE A 58 15.00 17.15 34.55
CA PHE A 58 13.64 17.53 34.18
C PHE A 58 13.29 18.84 34.85
N PRO A 59 12.75 19.82 34.11
CA PRO A 59 12.31 21.06 34.74
C PRO A 59 11.19 20.73 35.73
N ALA A 60 11.25 21.33 36.91
CA ALA A 60 10.22 21.18 37.91
C ALA A 60 8.84 21.74 37.48
N ASP A 61 8.80 22.43 36.34
CA ASP A 61 7.64 23.08 35.75
C ASP A 61 7.47 22.72 34.27
N THR A 62 6.39 23.24 33.66
CA THR A 62 6.11 23.12 32.22
C THR A 62 7.36 23.29 31.36
N GLY A 63 7.70 22.33 30.52
CA GLY A 63 8.92 22.36 29.71
C GLY A 63 9.06 21.25 28.68
N VAL A 64 10.13 21.33 27.91
CA VAL A 64 10.53 20.26 26.97
C VAL A 64 11.18 19.14 27.77
N LEU A 65 10.60 17.95 27.71
CA LEU A 65 11.18 16.75 28.32
C LEU A 65 12.42 16.29 27.56
N TRP A 66 12.26 16.17 26.26
CA TRP A 66 13.35 15.76 25.36
C TRP A 66 13.08 16.18 23.91
N VAL A 67 14.13 16.16 23.11
CA VAL A 67 14.08 16.40 21.66
C VAL A 67 14.93 15.34 20.96
N ASP A 68 14.32 14.53 20.10
CA ASP A 68 15.06 13.66 19.20
C ASP A 68 15.39 14.41 17.91
N ARG A 69 16.68 14.46 17.54
CA ARG A 69 17.23 15.07 16.33
C ARG A 69 18.04 14.08 15.51
N ASN A 70 17.95 12.79 15.78
CA ASN A 70 18.78 11.79 15.15
C ASN A 70 18.35 11.46 13.70
N HIS A 71 17.21 11.98 13.28
CA HIS A 71 16.67 11.78 11.92
C HIS A 71 17.34 12.69 10.87
N ARG A 72 18.65 12.62 10.74
CA ARG A 72 19.44 13.53 9.87
C ARG A 72 18.96 13.59 8.42
N PHE A 73 18.32 12.56 7.93
CA PHE A 73 17.84 12.42 6.54
C PHE A 73 16.33 12.28 6.45
N GLY A 74 15.61 12.36 7.55
CA GLY A 74 14.18 12.20 7.62
C GLY A 74 13.40 13.49 7.82
N ILE A 75 12.09 13.40 7.64
CA ILE A 75 11.12 14.45 7.98
C ILE A 75 10.05 13.76 8.83
N ILE A 76 9.79 14.27 10.02
CA ILE A 76 8.68 13.79 10.84
C ILE A 76 7.39 14.33 10.24
N GLN A 77 6.53 13.45 9.78
CA GLN A 77 5.27 13.82 9.14
C GLN A 77 4.07 13.77 10.09
N ALA A 78 4.10 12.85 11.03
CA ALA A 78 3.07 12.69 12.04
C ALA A 78 3.68 12.29 13.38
N THR A 79 3.10 12.82 14.44
CA THR A 79 3.36 12.44 15.82
C THR A 79 2.02 12.21 16.51
N GLU A 80 1.97 11.20 17.35
CA GLU A 80 0.80 10.84 18.16
C GLU A 80 1.26 10.52 19.57
N ILE A 81 0.51 10.95 20.56
CA ILE A 81 0.72 10.57 21.95
C ILE A 81 -0.48 9.76 22.44
N SER A 82 -0.25 8.71 23.22
CA SER A 82 -1.33 7.94 23.83
C SER A 82 -2.19 8.79 24.79
N GLY A 83 -3.42 8.38 25.01
CA GLY A 83 -4.32 9.16 25.87
C GLY A 83 -3.83 9.33 27.28
N ASP A 84 -3.11 8.34 27.84
CA ASP A 84 -2.45 8.42 29.15
C ASP A 84 -1.18 9.30 29.14
N GLY A 85 -0.77 9.77 27.98
CA GLY A 85 0.40 10.62 27.82
C GLY A 85 1.76 9.91 27.88
N MET A 86 1.80 8.60 28.05
CA MET A 86 3.03 7.87 28.34
C MET A 86 3.75 7.32 27.11
N HIS A 87 3.11 7.32 25.94
CA HIS A 87 3.60 6.63 24.76
C HIS A 87 3.54 7.54 23.54
N VAL A 88 4.66 7.72 22.85
CA VAL A 88 4.77 8.54 21.63
C VAL A 88 5.10 7.65 20.45
N LEU A 89 4.34 7.80 19.38
CA LEU A 89 4.65 7.24 18.06
C LEU A 89 4.99 8.41 17.13
N ALA A 90 6.10 8.32 16.42
CA ALA A 90 6.49 9.26 15.39
C ALA A 90 6.68 8.54 14.06
N ASN A 91 6.12 9.09 13.00
CA ASN A 91 6.32 8.61 11.64
C ASN A 91 7.25 9.57 10.90
N TRP A 92 8.30 9.04 10.30
CA TRP A 92 9.23 9.82 9.51
C TRP A 92 9.43 9.25 8.11
N TYR A 93 9.84 10.13 7.21
CA TYR A 93 9.92 9.89 5.78
C TYR A 93 11.18 10.51 5.20
N LEU A 94 11.94 9.71 4.40
CA LEU A 94 12.83 10.22 3.32
C LEU A 94 13.33 9.12 2.41
N ASN A 95 13.13 8.12 2.12
CA ASN A 95 13.48 7.02 1.21
C ASN A 95 12.75 5.72 1.63
N ALA A 96 12.26 5.68 2.84
CA ALA A 96 11.39 4.65 3.36
C ALA A 96 10.55 5.28 4.48
N GLN A 97 9.34 4.83 4.68
CA GLN A 97 8.56 5.20 5.85
C GLN A 97 9.02 4.34 7.02
N ARG A 98 9.22 4.98 8.18
CA ARG A 98 9.52 4.32 9.44
C ARG A 98 8.65 4.88 10.54
N ALA A 99 8.46 4.10 11.58
CA ALA A 99 7.83 4.50 12.81
C ALA A 99 8.80 4.29 13.96
N ASP A 100 8.90 5.27 14.82
CA ASP A 100 9.70 5.22 16.04
C ASP A 100 8.77 5.36 17.23
N TYR A 101 9.01 4.57 18.23
CA TYR A 101 8.25 4.57 19.46
C TYR A 101 9.11 5.00 20.63
N TYR A 102 8.57 5.93 21.43
CA TYR A 102 9.21 6.49 22.60
C TYR A 102 8.31 6.34 23.82
N ARG A 103 8.91 6.34 24.98
CA ARG A 103 8.23 6.66 26.25
C ARG A 103 8.36 8.14 26.52
N THR A 104 7.26 8.80 26.79
CA THR A 104 7.22 10.24 27.01
C THR A 104 8.13 10.69 28.16
N MET A 105 8.15 9.94 29.24
CA MET A 105 8.93 10.28 30.44
C MET A 105 10.36 9.71 30.44
N ALA A 106 10.78 8.97 29.40
CA ALA A 106 12.10 8.34 29.38
C ALA A 106 13.16 9.22 28.72
N SER A 107 13.33 9.11 27.43
CA SER A 107 14.42 9.79 26.72
C SER A 107 14.09 10.07 25.26
N ALA A 108 14.99 10.84 24.60
CA ALA A 108 14.95 11.09 23.16
C ALA A 108 15.36 9.86 22.31
N VAL A 109 15.72 8.75 22.94
CA VAL A 109 16.10 7.53 22.23
C VAL A 109 14.84 6.68 22.06
N PRO A 110 14.46 6.31 20.82
CA PRO A 110 13.31 5.43 20.64
C PRO A 110 13.57 4.06 21.27
N LEU A 111 12.56 3.50 21.92
CA LEU A 111 12.62 2.16 22.47
C LEU A 111 12.65 1.10 21.38
N TRP A 112 12.05 1.41 20.23
CA TRP A 112 12.22 0.66 19.02
C TRP A 112 12.00 1.55 17.79
N GLU A 113 12.66 1.17 16.71
CA GLU A 113 12.43 1.67 15.37
C GLU A 113 11.84 0.53 14.52
N SER A 114 10.86 0.82 13.70
CA SER A 114 10.37 -0.19 12.76
C SER A 114 11.46 -0.51 11.72
N PRO A 115 11.61 -1.77 11.26
CA PRO A 115 12.55 -2.10 10.20
C PRO A 115 12.22 -1.25 8.97
N GLY A 116 13.24 -0.59 8.42
CA GLY A 116 13.08 0.23 7.24
C GLY A 116 13.12 -0.64 6.01
N ASP A 117 12.01 -0.67 5.28
CA ASP A 117 11.90 -1.01 3.85
C ASP A 117 10.43 -1.06 3.46
N PHE A 118 9.63 -0.16 4.03
CA PHE A 118 8.28 0.01 3.53
C PHE A 118 8.34 0.86 2.26
N PRO A 119 7.82 0.35 1.13
CA PRO A 119 7.88 1.07 -0.14
C PRO A 119 7.19 2.42 -0.06
N TRP A 120 7.66 3.36 -0.87
CA TRP A 120 7.22 4.74 -0.97
C TRP A 120 5.71 4.92 -0.87
N GLY A 121 5.26 5.74 0.08
CA GLY A 121 3.88 6.19 0.17
C GLY A 121 3.84 7.68 0.47
N TYR A 122 3.32 8.47 -0.46
CA TYR A 122 2.92 9.84 -0.15
C TYR A 122 1.83 9.80 0.92
N ASN A 123 2.07 10.52 2.04
CA ASN A 123 1.07 10.92 3.05
C ASN A 123 0.74 9.96 4.20
N GLY A 124 1.69 9.30 4.81
CA GLY A 124 1.51 8.78 6.18
C GLY A 124 1.38 9.90 7.23
N ARG A 125 0.46 10.84 7.04
CA ARG A 125 0.25 11.96 7.97
C ARG A 125 -0.64 11.60 9.13
N GLN A 126 -1.30 10.46 9.09
CA GLN A 126 -2.16 9.98 10.18
C GLN A 126 -1.69 8.63 10.65
N ILE A 127 -1.27 8.64 11.87
CA ILE A 127 -0.98 7.51 12.72
C ILE A 127 -2.00 7.49 13.85
N GLY A 128 -2.10 6.42 14.59
CA GLY A 128 -3.05 6.32 15.69
C GLY A 128 -2.52 5.51 16.85
N SER A 129 -2.95 5.89 18.06
CA SER A 129 -2.67 5.16 19.29
C SER A 129 -3.94 4.94 20.11
N SER A 130 -3.99 3.85 20.87
CA SER A 130 -4.98 3.67 21.93
C SER A 130 -4.60 4.48 23.17
N VAL A 131 -5.55 4.63 24.12
CA VAL A 131 -5.32 5.38 25.37
C VAL A 131 -4.07 4.92 26.10
N ASP A 132 -3.82 3.63 26.14
CA ASP A 132 -2.71 3.01 26.87
C ASP A 132 -1.50 2.66 25.95
N GLY A 133 -1.48 3.13 24.72
CA GLY A 133 -0.42 2.84 23.76
C GLY A 133 -0.24 1.37 23.37
N LYS A 134 -1.16 0.46 23.73
CA LYS A 134 -1.08 -0.96 23.35
C LYS A 134 -1.38 -1.19 21.88
N VAL A 135 -2.10 -0.30 21.23
CA VAL A 135 -2.37 -0.30 19.80
C VAL A 135 -1.73 0.93 19.20
N LEU A 136 -0.71 0.72 18.38
CA LEU A 136 -0.04 1.75 17.60
C LEU A 136 -0.21 1.37 16.14
N THR A 137 -0.68 2.28 15.29
CA THR A 137 -0.98 1.96 13.89
C THR A 137 -0.49 3.01 12.91
N LEU A 138 -0.15 2.53 11.72
CA LEU A 138 0.20 3.35 10.56
C LEU A 138 -0.35 2.68 9.30
N SER A 139 -0.88 3.46 8.39
CA SER A 139 -1.19 2.98 7.03
C SER A 139 -0.01 3.26 6.11
N LEU A 140 0.55 2.19 5.58
CA LEU A 140 1.56 2.20 4.53
C LEU A 140 0.89 2.17 3.15
N GLN A 141 1.67 2.30 2.09
CA GLN A 141 1.15 2.25 0.72
C GLN A 141 0.47 0.91 0.40
N SER A 142 1.02 -0.20 0.88
CA SER A 142 0.55 -1.56 0.57
C SER A 142 -0.19 -2.25 1.72
N SER A 143 -0.22 -1.64 2.91
CA SER A 143 -0.80 -2.31 4.10
C SER A 143 -1.14 -1.35 5.23
N ALA A 144 -2.08 -1.75 6.08
CA ALA A 144 -2.18 -1.25 7.44
C ALA A 144 -1.33 -2.11 8.37
N VAL A 145 -0.63 -1.48 9.28
CA VAL A 145 0.20 -2.18 10.27
C VAL A 145 -0.19 -1.79 11.68
N LYS A 146 -0.05 -2.72 12.61
CA LYS A 146 -0.24 -2.48 14.04
C LYS A 146 0.96 -3.00 14.79
N TRP A 147 1.46 -2.16 15.67
CA TRP A 147 2.48 -2.53 16.66
C TRP A 147 1.89 -2.53 18.06
N SER A 148 2.52 -3.29 18.95
CA SER A 148 2.44 -3.13 20.39
C SER A 148 3.65 -2.33 20.90
N ARG A 149 3.64 -1.98 22.18
CA ARG A 149 4.75 -1.27 22.83
C ARG A 149 6.07 -2.04 22.86
N SER A 150 6.03 -3.36 22.64
CA SER A 150 7.15 -4.27 22.93
C SER A 150 8.12 -4.46 21.76
N SER A 151 7.80 -4.02 20.54
CA SER A 151 8.61 -4.37 19.37
C SER A 151 8.33 -3.46 18.18
N GLY A 152 9.40 -3.07 17.46
CA GLY A 152 9.29 -2.38 16.17
C GLY A 152 8.81 -3.27 15.01
N PHE A 153 8.69 -4.58 15.22
CA PHE A 153 8.04 -5.47 14.25
C PHE A 153 6.54 -5.47 14.47
N PRO A 154 5.74 -5.36 13.39
CA PRO A 154 4.28 -5.37 13.53
C PRO A 154 3.78 -6.65 14.20
N ASP A 155 2.79 -6.52 15.07
CA ASP A 155 2.05 -7.68 15.58
C ASP A 155 1.26 -8.33 14.46
N TRP A 156 0.74 -7.52 13.52
CA TRP A 156 0.14 -7.95 12.26
C TRP A 156 0.25 -6.86 11.19
N GLN A 157 0.17 -7.31 9.94
CA GLN A 157 0.14 -6.48 8.75
C GLN A 157 -1.03 -6.91 7.86
N TYR A 158 -1.97 -6.00 7.63
CA TYR A 158 -3.10 -6.22 6.73
C TYR A 158 -2.73 -5.71 5.33
N ALA A 159 -2.54 -6.62 4.37
CA ALA A 159 -2.20 -6.25 3.00
C ALA A 159 -3.41 -5.70 2.24
N TYR A 160 -3.26 -4.54 1.61
CA TYR A 160 -4.28 -3.98 0.74
C TYR A 160 -4.28 -4.62 -0.64
N PRO A 161 -5.44 -4.69 -1.32
CA PRO A 161 -5.54 -5.30 -2.65
C PRO A 161 -4.71 -4.61 -3.73
N SER A 162 -4.44 -3.31 -3.60
CA SER A 162 -3.59 -2.55 -4.51
C SER A 162 -2.90 -1.41 -3.78
N PRO A 163 -1.64 -1.05 -4.14
CA PRO A 163 -0.92 0.01 -3.47
C PRO A 163 -1.52 1.40 -3.74
N ALA A 164 -1.74 2.20 -2.70
CA ALA A 164 -2.07 3.61 -2.78
C ALA A 164 -1.80 4.29 -1.43
N ALA A 165 -1.81 5.62 -1.37
CA ALA A 165 -1.71 6.33 -0.10
C ALA A 165 -2.90 5.97 0.81
N GLY A 166 -2.63 5.72 2.08
CA GLY A 166 -3.64 5.34 3.06
C GLY A 166 -3.52 6.13 4.36
N PHE A 167 -4.56 6.06 5.17
CA PHE A 167 -4.62 6.64 6.51
C PHE A 167 -5.12 5.57 7.47
N SER A 168 -4.67 5.62 8.73
CA SER A 168 -5.21 4.75 9.78
C SER A 168 -5.30 5.47 11.11
N LYS A 169 -6.28 5.06 11.93
CA LYS A 169 -6.46 5.48 13.31
C LYS A 169 -6.78 4.27 14.18
N ALA A 170 -6.30 4.29 15.42
CA ALA A 170 -6.66 3.31 16.42
C ALA A 170 -7.85 3.81 17.27
N ALA A 171 -8.81 2.95 17.53
CA ALA A 171 -9.83 3.23 18.54
C ALA A 171 -9.16 3.43 19.90
N ARG A 172 -9.64 4.39 20.66
CA ARG A 172 -9.05 4.75 21.97
C ARG A 172 -9.09 3.60 22.97
N ASP A 173 -10.13 2.79 22.92
CA ASP A 173 -10.27 1.58 23.74
C ASP A 173 -9.35 0.41 23.31
N GLY A 174 -8.60 0.58 22.23
CA GLY A 174 -7.70 -0.44 21.69
C GLY A 174 -8.41 -1.60 21.01
N SER A 175 -9.72 -1.51 20.75
CA SER A 175 -10.49 -2.63 20.16
C SER A 175 -10.32 -2.77 18.67
N LYS A 176 -10.14 -1.66 17.95
CA LYS A 176 -10.14 -1.60 16.48
C LYS A 176 -9.04 -0.73 15.91
N VAL A 177 -8.65 -1.05 14.69
CA VAL A 177 -7.91 -0.14 13.78
C VAL A 177 -8.83 0.15 12.60
N VAL A 178 -9.02 1.43 12.32
CA VAL A 178 -9.72 1.87 11.11
C VAL A 178 -8.70 2.37 10.09
N ALA A 179 -8.81 1.89 8.86
CA ALA A 179 -7.91 2.30 7.79
C ALA A 179 -8.70 2.64 6.53
N VAL A 180 -8.19 3.57 5.74
CA VAL A 180 -8.74 3.90 4.42
C VAL A 180 -7.64 3.88 3.38
N GLN A 181 -7.92 3.26 2.24
CA GLN A 181 -6.97 3.15 1.14
C GLN A 181 -7.70 2.85 -0.17
N ASN A 182 -7.32 3.53 -1.25
CA ASN A 182 -7.78 3.26 -2.61
C ASN A 182 -9.30 3.02 -2.75
N GLY A 183 -10.09 3.96 -2.22
CA GLY A 183 -11.55 3.89 -2.34
C GLY A 183 -12.23 2.87 -1.42
N THR A 184 -11.53 2.32 -0.44
CA THR A 184 -12.10 1.38 0.52
C THR A 184 -11.74 1.76 1.96
N LEU A 185 -12.74 1.75 2.81
CA LEU A 185 -12.63 1.90 4.25
C LEU A 185 -12.66 0.51 4.89
N TYR A 186 -11.74 0.27 5.83
CA TYR A 186 -11.57 -1.00 6.53
C TYR A 186 -11.71 -0.80 8.04
N GLY A 187 -12.52 -1.61 8.70
CA GLY A 187 -12.48 -1.79 10.15
C GLY A 187 -11.82 -3.13 10.46
N LEU A 188 -10.73 -3.09 11.20
CA LEU A 188 -9.91 -4.25 11.54
C LEU A 188 -9.92 -4.48 13.04
N ALA A 189 -9.98 -5.74 13.48
CA ALA A 189 -9.81 -6.10 14.88
C ALA A 189 -8.37 -5.80 15.31
N ALA A 190 -8.16 -4.95 16.32
CA ALA A 190 -6.80 -4.56 16.71
C ALA A 190 -5.98 -5.74 17.26
N ALA A 191 -6.63 -6.76 17.82
CA ALA A 191 -5.94 -7.94 18.35
C ALA A 191 -5.36 -8.85 17.26
N THR A 192 -6.08 -9.04 16.13
CA THR A 192 -5.76 -10.07 15.13
C THR A 192 -5.51 -9.52 13.74
N GLY A 193 -5.92 -8.29 13.42
CA GLY A 193 -5.91 -7.74 12.08
C GLY A 193 -7.05 -8.23 11.19
N ASP A 194 -7.96 -9.05 11.72
CA ASP A 194 -9.11 -9.56 10.95
C ASP A 194 -10.04 -8.43 10.54
N THR A 195 -10.57 -8.53 9.32
CA THR A 195 -11.56 -7.58 8.82
C THR A 195 -12.88 -7.75 9.53
N LEU A 196 -13.31 -6.73 10.25
CA LEU A 196 -14.63 -6.65 10.88
C LEU A 196 -15.69 -6.20 9.87
N TRP A 197 -15.35 -5.22 9.04
CA TRP A 197 -16.21 -4.69 7.98
C TRP A 197 -15.39 -3.93 6.94
N THR A 198 -15.96 -3.73 5.76
CA THR A 198 -15.45 -2.83 4.71
C THR A 198 -16.57 -1.97 4.16
N ALA A 199 -16.24 -0.77 3.67
CA ALA A 199 -17.18 0.10 2.98
C ALA A 199 -16.51 0.82 1.81
N PRO A 200 -17.22 1.03 0.69
CA PRO A 200 -16.71 1.85 -0.40
C PRO A 200 -16.70 3.33 0.03
N VAL A 201 -15.66 4.04 -0.34
CA VAL A 201 -15.51 5.47 -0.08
C VAL A 201 -14.78 6.12 -1.26
N SER A 202 -15.02 7.40 -1.51
CA SER A 202 -14.17 8.15 -2.45
C SER A 202 -12.77 8.37 -1.89
N GLU A 203 -11.79 8.65 -2.76
CA GLU A 203 -10.42 8.92 -2.32
C GLU A 203 -10.37 10.02 -1.24
N PRO A 204 -9.74 9.76 -0.09
CA PRO A 204 -9.66 10.72 1.00
C PRO A 204 -8.76 11.91 0.66
N THR A 205 -9.00 13.05 1.30
CA THR A 205 -8.14 14.23 1.15
C THR A 205 -6.80 14.04 1.86
N ARG A 206 -5.78 14.77 1.41
CA ARG A 206 -4.39 14.55 1.82
C ARG A 206 -3.99 15.14 3.18
N LEU A 207 -4.85 15.90 3.87
CA LEU A 207 -4.48 16.56 5.14
C LEU A 207 -4.96 15.80 6.38
N GLN A 208 -6.26 15.72 6.55
CA GLN A 208 -6.89 14.94 7.62
C GLN A 208 -7.87 13.99 6.95
N GLY A 209 -7.35 12.85 6.46
CA GLY A 209 -8.11 11.92 5.64
C GLY A 209 -9.20 11.19 6.40
N ILE A 210 -8.95 10.83 7.66
CA ILE A 210 -9.94 10.19 8.55
C ILE A 210 -9.83 10.68 9.98
N ASP A 211 -10.96 10.64 10.70
CA ASP A 211 -11.02 10.71 12.14
C ASP A 211 -12.13 9.78 12.67
N ILE A 212 -12.05 9.35 13.94
CA ILE A 212 -12.93 8.31 14.49
C ILE A 212 -13.44 8.64 15.89
N SER A 213 -14.61 8.08 16.22
CA SER A 213 -15.10 8.06 17.60
C SER A 213 -14.20 7.22 18.53
N ASP A 214 -14.33 7.41 19.83
CA ASP A 214 -13.48 6.74 20.83
C ASP A 214 -13.47 5.21 20.73
N ASP A 215 -14.58 4.60 20.40
CA ASP A 215 -14.75 3.16 20.23
C ASP A 215 -14.48 2.69 18.79
N GLY A 216 -14.12 3.61 17.89
CA GLY A 216 -13.90 3.34 16.47
C GLY A 216 -15.14 2.87 15.70
N SER A 217 -16.34 3.05 16.27
CA SER A 217 -17.58 2.65 15.58
C SER A 217 -18.01 3.67 14.52
N ILE A 218 -17.75 4.96 14.74
CA ILE A 218 -18.10 6.04 13.83
C ILE A 218 -16.83 6.61 13.21
N VAL A 219 -16.81 6.70 11.90
CA VAL A 219 -15.66 7.13 11.10
C VAL A 219 -16.06 8.28 10.21
N ALA A 220 -15.34 9.39 10.30
CA ALA A 220 -15.46 10.53 9.40
C ALA A 220 -14.31 10.49 8.38
N VAL A 221 -14.65 10.50 7.09
CA VAL A 221 -13.70 10.47 5.99
C VAL A 221 -13.84 11.72 5.15
N THR A 222 -12.79 12.55 5.07
CA THR A 222 -12.80 13.72 4.19
C THR A 222 -12.50 13.31 2.76
N VAL A 223 -13.42 13.61 1.87
CA VAL A 223 -13.29 13.41 0.42
C VAL A 223 -13.33 14.76 -0.29
N TYR A 224 -13.31 14.76 -1.63
CA TYR A 224 -13.10 15.95 -2.46
C TYR A 224 -13.94 17.21 -2.07
N ASP A 225 -15.20 17.05 -1.71
CA ASP A 225 -16.12 18.17 -1.40
C ASP A 225 -16.95 17.94 -0.15
N SER A 226 -16.73 16.81 0.51
CA SER A 226 -17.60 16.31 1.58
C SER A 226 -16.80 15.62 2.66
N CYS A 227 -17.39 15.50 3.84
CA CYS A 227 -17.01 14.54 4.85
C CYS A 227 -18.08 13.44 4.89
N LEU A 228 -17.69 12.21 4.57
CA LEU A 228 -18.58 11.04 4.61
C LEU A 228 -18.46 10.39 6.00
N VAL A 229 -19.57 10.07 6.61
CA VAL A 229 -19.59 9.43 7.92
C VAL A 229 -20.17 8.04 7.82
N TYR A 230 -19.49 7.07 8.43
CA TYR A 230 -19.88 5.68 8.50
C TYR A 230 -20.01 5.20 9.93
N GLU A 231 -20.90 4.28 10.20
CA GLU A 231 -21.05 3.59 11.47
C GLU A 231 -20.88 2.09 11.26
N ASN A 232 -19.79 1.51 11.79
CA ASN A 232 -19.42 0.10 11.58
C ASN A 232 -19.48 -0.34 10.09
N GLY A 233 -18.97 0.50 9.18
CA GLY A 233 -18.98 0.28 7.75
C GLY A 233 -20.27 0.62 7.02
N ILE A 234 -21.34 1.00 7.74
CA ILE A 234 -22.61 1.42 7.15
C ILE A 234 -22.59 2.95 6.96
N TYR A 235 -22.89 3.41 5.75
CA TYR A 235 -23.00 4.84 5.46
C TYR A 235 -24.06 5.52 6.33
N ARG A 236 -23.63 6.49 7.15
CA ARG A 236 -24.46 7.22 8.07
C ARG A 236 -24.91 8.59 7.51
N GLY A 237 -24.09 9.22 6.66
CA GLY A 237 -24.45 10.48 6.04
C GLY A 237 -23.26 11.22 5.44
N GLY A 238 -23.53 12.19 4.58
CA GLY A 238 -22.53 13.09 3.98
C GLY A 238 -22.72 14.51 4.48
N ILE A 239 -21.62 15.16 4.79
CA ILE A 239 -21.52 16.53 5.28
C ILE A 239 -20.84 17.36 4.18
N PRO A 240 -21.51 18.34 3.55
CA PRO A 240 -20.87 19.17 2.53
C PRO A 240 -19.84 20.11 3.17
N ILE A 241 -18.59 20.04 2.72
CA ILE A 241 -17.55 20.93 3.22
C ILE A 241 -17.50 22.20 2.36
N GLY A 242 -17.49 22.06 1.03
CA GLY A 242 -17.45 23.17 0.09
C GLY A 242 -16.94 22.74 -1.28
N THR A 243 -17.04 23.62 -2.28
CA THR A 243 -16.50 23.38 -3.62
C THR A 243 -15.07 23.86 -3.70
N ALA A 244 -14.11 22.96 -3.90
CA ALA A 244 -12.71 23.33 -4.10
C ALA A 244 -12.40 23.51 -5.57
N SER A 245 -11.67 24.57 -5.90
CA SER A 245 -11.10 24.77 -7.24
C SER A 245 -9.87 23.89 -7.53
N SER A 246 -9.30 23.24 -6.52
CA SER A 246 -8.14 22.35 -6.66
C SER A 246 -8.08 21.31 -5.53
N GLY A 247 -9.17 20.58 -5.36
CA GLY A 247 -9.47 19.58 -4.36
C GLY A 247 -8.30 18.89 -3.71
N THR A 248 -8.01 19.19 -2.46
CA THR A 248 -7.18 18.24 -1.69
C THR A 248 -6.91 18.68 -0.25
N GLN A 249 -7.49 19.79 0.22
CA GLN A 249 -7.02 20.34 1.51
C GLN A 249 -8.18 20.72 2.44
N TYR A 250 -8.99 19.72 2.77
CA TYR A 250 -10.03 19.83 3.77
C TYR A 250 -9.61 19.14 5.06
N ALA A 251 -10.07 19.68 6.18
CA ALA A 251 -9.88 19.11 7.49
C ALA A 251 -11.25 18.81 8.11
N ALA A 252 -11.33 17.69 8.82
CA ALA A 252 -12.47 17.35 9.66
C ALA A 252 -12.00 16.64 10.91
N ALA A 253 -12.74 16.86 12.00
CA ALA A 253 -12.57 16.15 13.27
C ALA A 253 -13.93 15.75 13.80
N ILE A 254 -14.01 14.58 14.46
CA ILE A 254 -15.22 14.03 15.04
C ILE A 254 -15.09 13.91 16.56
N SER A 255 -16.15 14.22 17.30
CA SER A 255 -16.18 14.06 18.76
C SER A 255 -16.07 12.58 19.18
N GLY A 256 -15.60 12.33 20.38
CA GLY A 256 -15.41 10.98 20.91
C GLY A 256 -16.67 10.10 20.88
N ASN A 257 -17.84 10.70 21.00
CA ASN A 257 -19.13 10.01 20.88
C ASN A 257 -19.69 9.96 19.44
N GLY A 258 -18.99 10.53 18.46
CA GLY A 258 -19.39 10.56 17.06
C GLY A 258 -20.57 11.47 16.71
N ASN A 259 -21.07 12.29 17.65
CA ASN A 259 -22.27 13.10 17.44
C ASN A 259 -22.01 14.50 16.90
N SER A 260 -20.78 15.00 17.00
CA SER A 260 -20.37 16.29 16.48
C SER A 260 -19.23 16.15 15.50
N VAL A 261 -19.30 16.86 14.36
CA VAL A 261 -18.24 16.91 13.36
C VAL A 261 -17.92 18.37 13.08
N ALA A 262 -16.65 18.72 13.19
CA ALA A 262 -16.16 20.03 12.79
C ALA A 262 -15.44 19.91 11.45
N THR A 263 -15.75 20.80 10.49
CA THR A 263 -15.15 20.78 9.14
C THR A 263 -14.58 22.13 8.77
N GLY A 264 -13.40 22.13 8.15
CA GLY A 264 -12.72 23.31 7.64
C GLY A 264 -12.54 23.28 6.13
N ASP A 265 -12.75 24.41 5.47
CA ASP A 265 -12.62 24.53 4.03
C ASP A 265 -11.47 25.46 3.60
N PHE A 266 -11.21 25.47 2.29
CA PHE A 266 -10.15 26.29 1.67
C PHE A 266 -10.50 27.78 1.57
N TYR A 267 -11.72 28.15 1.89
CA TYR A 267 -12.20 29.57 1.86
C TYR A 267 -12.32 30.18 3.26
N GLY A 268 -11.77 29.54 4.26
CA GLY A 268 -11.74 30.03 5.63
C GLY A 268 -13.06 29.89 6.38
N ALA A 269 -13.91 28.95 5.99
CA ALA A 269 -15.09 28.62 6.76
C ALA A 269 -14.82 27.39 7.64
N LEU A 270 -15.06 27.57 8.95
CA LEU A 270 -15.19 26.52 9.94
C LEU A 270 -16.67 26.28 10.19
N LYS A 271 -17.10 25.02 10.13
CA LYS A 271 -18.50 24.62 10.34
C LYS A 271 -18.59 23.53 11.40
N LEU A 272 -19.59 23.64 12.28
CA LEU A 272 -19.92 22.58 13.25
C LEU A 272 -21.23 21.92 12.85
N TRP A 273 -21.22 20.61 12.81
CA TRP A 273 -22.34 19.76 12.49
C TRP A 273 -22.69 18.87 13.67
N THR A 274 -23.96 18.61 13.88
CA THR A 274 -24.44 17.74 14.97
C THR A 274 -25.39 16.69 14.42
N TRP A 275 -25.29 15.48 14.96
CA TRP A 275 -26.18 14.37 14.65
C TRP A 275 -27.53 14.56 15.37
N ASN A 276 -28.63 14.55 14.63
CA ASN A 276 -29.98 14.70 15.18
C ASN A 276 -30.77 13.39 15.34
N GLY A 277 -30.09 12.25 15.20
CA GLY A 277 -30.69 10.91 15.20
C GLY A 277 -30.93 10.32 13.80
N SER A 278 -30.88 11.15 12.75
CA SER A 278 -31.10 10.71 11.36
C SER A 278 -30.15 11.33 10.35
N ALA A 279 -29.61 12.50 10.62
CA ALA A 279 -28.65 13.20 9.76
C ALA A 279 -27.77 14.16 10.55
N TYR A 280 -26.62 14.52 9.99
CA TYR A 280 -25.81 15.64 10.48
C TYR A 280 -26.42 16.95 9.96
N THR A 281 -26.73 17.84 10.89
CA THR A 281 -27.25 19.17 10.59
C THR A 281 -26.26 20.25 11.03
N MET A 282 -26.09 21.26 10.22
CA MET A 282 -25.17 22.36 10.54
C MET A 282 -25.70 23.14 11.74
N LYS A 283 -24.89 23.19 12.80
CA LYS A 283 -25.22 23.96 14.01
C LYS A 283 -24.85 25.42 13.82
N TRP A 284 -23.67 25.70 13.29
CA TRP A 284 -23.20 27.02 12.92
C TRP A 284 -22.05 26.97 11.91
N GLN A 285 -21.76 28.13 11.30
CA GLN A 285 -20.60 28.40 10.48
C GLN A 285 -19.93 29.69 10.93
N ALA A 286 -18.62 29.71 11.01
CA ALA A 286 -17.77 30.86 11.29
C ALA A 286 -16.83 31.14 10.12
N SER A 287 -16.53 32.41 9.85
CA SER A 287 -15.41 32.80 8.98
C SER A 287 -14.22 33.13 9.87
N VAL A 288 -13.10 32.48 9.65
CA VAL A 288 -11.87 32.69 10.42
C VAL A 288 -10.99 33.81 9.87
N GLY A 289 -11.45 34.47 8.78
CA GLY A 289 -10.78 35.62 8.18
C GLY A 289 -9.50 35.31 7.40
N ASN A 290 -9.17 34.04 7.19
CA ASN A 290 -8.07 33.55 6.36
C ASN A 290 -8.62 32.62 5.29
N PRO A 291 -8.00 32.53 4.12
CA PRO A 291 -8.54 31.75 3.00
C PRO A 291 -8.48 30.24 3.19
N TRP A 292 -7.93 29.72 4.28
CA TRP A 292 -7.78 28.27 4.47
C TRP A 292 -7.84 27.88 5.95
N VAL A 293 -8.79 26.96 6.28
CA VAL A 293 -8.81 26.21 7.54
C VAL A 293 -8.02 24.91 7.33
N ALA A 294 -6.84 24.86 7.89
CA ALA A 294 -5.83 23.86 7.54
C ALA A 294 -5.77 22.66 8.49
N GLY A 295 -6.10 22.87 9.75
CA GLY A 295 -6.21 21.84 10.78
C GLY A 295 -7.45 22.10 11.63
N VAL A 296 -8.14 21.04 12.05
CA VAL A 296 -9.34 21.10 12.90
C VAL A 296 -9.22 20.07 14.02
N GLY A 297 -9.62 20.44 15.21
CA GLY A 297 -9.75 19.55 16.37
C GLY A 297 -11.05 19.81 17.11
N ILE A 298 -11.54 18.78 17.80
CA ILE A 298 -12.77 18.84 18.61
C ILE A 298 -12.60 17.99 19.87
N SER A 299 -13.13 18.45 21.01
CA SER A 299 -13.12 17.68 22.27
C SER A 299 -14.00 16.44 22.18
N ALA A 300 -13.78 15.46 23.06
CA ALA A 300 -14.55 14.21 23.07
C ALA A 300 -16.05 14.40 23.26
N ASP A 301 -16.45 15.39 24.05
CA ASP A 301 -17.84 15.75 24.24
C ASP A 301 -18.41 16.67 23.16
N GLY A 302 -17.56 17.17 22.25
CA GLY A 302 -17.92 18.11 21.20
C GLY A 302 -18.16 19.55 21.67
N SER A 303 -17.78 19.91 22.90
CA SER A 303 -18.03 21.25 23.47
C SER A 303 -17.01 22.28 23.00
N THR A 304 -15.75 21.90 22.77
CA THR A 304 -14.66 22.77 22.33
C THR A 304 -14.23 22.44 20.93
N ILE A 305 -14.12 23.45 20.08
CA ILE A 305 -13.65 23.31 18.70
C ILE A 305 -12.44 24.23 18.47
N ALA A 306 -11.41 23.76 17.84
CA ALA A 306 -10.27 24.60 17.47
C ALA A 306 -9.89 24.41 16.02
N CYS A 307 -9.36 25.46 15.38
CA CYS A 307 -8.82 25.36 14.05
C CYS A 307 -7.54 26.17 13.84
N GLY A 308 -6.64 25.59 13.07
CA GLY A 308 -5.45 26.25 12.52
C GLY A 308 -5.71 26.77 11.12
N THR A 309 -5.15 27.93 10.76
CA THR A 309 -5.36 28.56 9.44
C THR A 309 -4.05 28.74 8.66
N GLY A 310 -4.15 29.00 7.37
CA GLY A 310 -3.01 29.20 6.47
C GLY A 310 -3.22 30.29 5.41
N TYR A 311 -2.14 30.61 4.68
CA TYR A 311 -1.96 31.55 3.58
C TYR A 311 -1.88 33.04 3.91
N ASP A 312 -2.57 33.51 4.93
CA ASP A 312 -2.31 34.84 5.53
C ASP A 312 -1.57 34.61 6.86
N ASN A 313 -1.70 35.49 7.83
CA ASN A 313 -1.10 35.23 9.15
C ASN A 313 -1.78 34.00 9.77
N GLY A 314 -1.06 32.88 9.92
CA GLY A 314 -1.57 31.67 10.53
C GLY A 314 -2.12 31.95 11.92
N LYS A 315 -3.30 31.44 12.21
CA LYS A 315 -4.03 31.68 13.47
C LYS A 315 -4.45 30.37 14.07
N LEU A 316 -4.54 30.35 15.38
CA LEU A 316 -5.31 29.36 16.12
C LEU A 316 -6.59 30.06 16.61
N CYS A 317 -7.73 29.52 16.21
CA CYS A 317 -9.05 30.03 16.62
C CYS A 317 -9.74 28.95 17.45
N VAL A 318 -10.26 29.31 18.63
CA VAL A 318 -10.95 28.38 19.54
C VAL A 318 -12.38 28.86 19.75
N PHE A 319 -13.32 27.90 19.75
CA PHE A 319 -14.74 28.12 19.80
C PHE A 319 -15.40 27.25 20.88
N ASP A 320 -16.45 27.76 21.47
CA ASP A 320 -17.43 26.95 22.19
C ASP A 320 -18.48 26.44 21.20
N SER A 321 -18.94 25.20 21.37
CA SER A 321 -19.91 24.59 20.46
C SER A 321 -21.25 25.34 20.40
N SER A 322 -21.57 26.19 21.33
CA SER A 322 -22.79 26.97 21.34
C SER A 322 -22.75 28.22 20.47
N SER A 323 -21.55 28.66 19.99
CA SER A 323 -21.36 29.94 19.32
C SER A 323 -20.43 29.84 18.10
N SER A 324 -20.75 30.55 17.02
CA SER A 324 -19.86 30.77 15.87
C SER A 324 -18.86 31.91 16.09
N THR A 325 -18.93 32.60 17.24
CA THR A 325 -17.94 33.61 17.62
C THR A 325 -16.80 32.90 18.36
N PRO A 326 -15.53 33.07 17.97
CA PRO A 326 -14.44 32.45 18.68
C PRO A 326 -14.36 32.94 20.12
N LEU A 327 -14.03 32.05 21.07
CA LEU A 327 -13.67 32.41 22.44
C LEU A 327 -12.45 33.34 22.39
N TRP A 328 -11.50 33.02 21.55
CA TRP A 328 -10.32 33.83 21.29
C TRP A 328 -9.63 33.42 19.98
N VAL A 329 -8.70 34.25 19.53
CA VAL A 329 -7.84 34.05 18.37
C VAL A 329 -6.40 34.38 18.77
N TYR A 330 -5.46 33.44 18.50
CA TYR A 330 -4.03 33.64 18.67
C TYR A 330 -3.33 33.75 17.31
N GLN A 331 -2.39 34.73 17.20
CA GLN A 331 -1.74 35.08 15.93
C GLN A 331 -0.19 35.00 16.00
N GLY A 332 0.36 34.30 16.99
CA GLY A 332 1.81 34.24 17.23
C GLY A 332 2.59 33.26 16.34
N TYR A 333 2.08 32.86 15.17
CA TYR A 333 2.69 31.87 14.31
C TYR A 333 3.47 32.45 13.11
N GLY A 334 3.64 33.75 13.06
CA GLY A 334 4.33 34.45 11.98
C GLY A 334 3.49 35.60 11.44
N THR A 335 4.10 36.43 10.58
CA THR A 335 3.49 37.69 10.10
C THR A 335 2.98 37.65 8.67
N THR A 336 3.49 36.78 7.80
CA THR A 336 3.10 36.74 6.39
C THR A 336 3.13 35.33 5.85
N GLY A 337 1.97 34.81 5.44
CA GLY A 337 1.91 33.49 4.81
C GLY A 337 2.24 32.33 5.75
N SER A 338 2.03 32.50 7.05
CA SER A 338 2.24 31.41 7.99
C SER A 338 1.11 30.38 7.94
N TYR A 339 1.40 29.18 8.42
CA TYR A 339 0.53 28.04 8.27
C TYR A 339 0.53 27.18 9.53
N VAL A 340 -0.66 26.87 10.06
CA VAL A 340 -0.90 26.03 11.25
C VAL A 340 -1.60 24.75 10.81
N PRO A 341 -0.86 23.71 10.41
CA PRO A 341 -1.43 22.48 9.81
C PRO A 341 -2.02 21.52 10.81
N SER A 342 -1.65 21.62 12.09
CA SER A 342 -2.02 20.63 13.09
C SER A 342 -2.50 21.30 14.36
N VAL A 343 -3.64 20.83 14.84
CA VAL A 343 -4.30 21.26 16.08
C VAL A 343 -4.82 20.01 16.78
N ALA A 344 -4.54 19.89 18.08
CA ALA A 344 -5.03 18.82 18.93
C ALA A 344 -5.60 19.37 20.23
N LEU A 345 -6.58 18.69 20.80
CA LEU A 345 -7.24 19.06 22.06
C LEU A 345 -7.10 17.93 23.07
N SER A 346 -6.91 18.31 24.35
CA SER A 346 -7.16 17.35 25.43
C SER A 346 -8.59 16.83 25.35
N ARG A 347 -8.82 15.65 25.92
CA ARG A 347 -10.11 14.97 25.78
C ARG A 347 -11.28 15.81 26.29
N ASP A 348 -11.09 16.54 27.37
CA ASP A 348 -12.09 17.48 27.97
C ASP A 348 -12.15 18.84 27.26
N GLY A 349 -11.27 19.07 26.26
CA GLY A 349 -11.16 20.34 25.54
C GLY A 349 -10.60 21.51 26.39
N SER A 350 -10.04 21.25 27.56
CA SER A 350 -9.46 22.28 28.42
C SER A 350 -8.13 22.83 27.96
N ARG A 351 -7.40 22.04 27.13
CA ARG A 351 -6.06 22.35 26.56
C ARG A 351 -6.08 22.22 25.06
N ILE A 352 -5.39 23.12 24.38
CA ILE A 352 -5.26 23.11 22.91
C ILE A 352 -3.79 23.21 22.54
N ALA A 353 -3.30 22.24 21.78
CA ALA A 353 -1.96 22.24 21.19
C ALA A 353 -2.05 22.62 19.72
N ALA A 354 -1.07 23.40 19.21
CA ALA A 354 -1.03 23.76 17.81
C ALA A 354 0.44 23.89 17.31
N ALA A 355 0.69 23.37 16.13
CA ALA A 355 2.00 23.37 15.47
C ALA A 355 1.99 24.20 14.20
N SER A 356 3.05 25.01 13.99
CA SER A 356 3.19 25.87 12.83
C SER A 356 4.27 25.41 11.88
N TRP A 357 3.96 25.47 10.61
CA TRP A 357 4.89 25.24 9.50
C TRP A 357 5.88 26.38 9.26
N GLY A 358 5.63 27.52 9.87
CA GLY A 358 6.35 28.76 9.66
C GLY A 358 5.79 29.59 8.50
N GLU A 359 6.47 30.65 8.11
CA GLU A 359 6.05 31.56 7.05
C GLU A 359 6.41 31.01 5.66
N PHE A 360 5.71 31.46 4.62
CA PHE A 360 6.04 31.11 3.24
C PHE A 360 7.27 31.83 2.68
N SER A 361 7.82 32.80 3.40
CA SER A 361 9.06 33.47 2.98
C SER A 361 10.30 32.72 3.45
N THR A 362 11.36 32.73 2.69
CA THR A 362 12.60 31.98 2.96
C THR A 362 13.55 32.64 3.96
N SER A 363 13.21 33.79 4.48
CA SER A 363 14.07 34.55 5.40
C SER A 363 13.43 34.75 6.76
N GLY A 364 13.92 34.06 7.76
CA GLY A 364 13.66 34.36 9.14
C GLY A 364 12.43 33.73 9.77
N THR A 365 11.99 32.56 9.29
CA THR A 365 10.83 31.88 9.85
C THR A 365 11.18 30.74 10.76
N TYR A 366 10.53 30.75 11.88
CA TYR A 366 10.79 29.85 12.98
C TYR A 366 9.59 28.92 13.16
N LYS A 367 9.87 27.65 13.46
CA LYS A 367 8.83 26.72 13.91
C LYS A 367 8.25 27.23 15.23
N VAL A 368 6.92 27.19 15.33
CA VAL A 368 6.21 27.55 16.55
C VAL A 368 5.30 26.39 16.96
N PHE A 369 5.44 25.94 18.18
CA PHE A 369 4.51 25.06 18.86
C PHE A 369 3.96 25.78 20.08
N THR A 370 2.67 25.71 20.31
CA THR A 370 2.02 26.34 21.47
C THR A 370 1.03 25.39 22.12
N VAL A 371 0.88 25.51 23.42
CA VAL A 371 -0.23 24.93 24.17
C VAL A 371 -0.94 26.06 24.93
N GLN A 372 -2.26 26.15 24.79
CA GLN A 372 -3.13 27.14 25.45
C GLN A 372 -4.17 26.47 26.31
N ASN A 373 -4.70 27.22 27.26
CA ASN A 373 -5.94 26.86 27.91
C ASN A 373 -7.15 27.26 27.05
N ARG A 374 -8.25 26.51 27.17
CA ARG A 374 -9.50 26.80 26.48
C ARG A 374 -9.98 28.24 26.61
N ASP A 375 -9.80 28.82 27.78
CA ASP A 375 -10.35 30.13 28.12
C ASP A 375 -9.34 31.28 28.00
N SER A 376 -8.15 31.03 27.42
CA SER A 376 -7.09 32.04 27.28
C SER A 376 -6.30 31.89 25.99
N ALA A 377 -6.19 32.99 25.25
CA ALA A 377 -5.37 33.02 24.00
C ALA A 377 -3.85 32.97 24.30
N GLY A 378 -3.42 33.35 25.51
CA GLY A 378 -2.01 33.31 25.85
C GLY A 378 -1.51 31.88 26.02
N PRO A 379 -0.42 31.51 25.33
CA PRO A 379 0.14 30.17 25.49
C PRO A 379 0.67 29.97 26.89
N ILE A 380 0.34 28.84 27.51
CA ILE A 380 0.94 28.40 28.78
C ILE A 380 2.27 27.73 28.57
N PHE A 381 2.51 27.26 27.32
CA PHE A 381 3.78 26.73 26.84
C PHE A 381 3.97 27.09 25.37
N SER A 382 5.21 27.42 25.01
CA SER A 382 5.58 27.63 23.60
C SER A 382 7.01 27.22 23.31
N ILE A 383 7.23 26.63 22.13
CA ILE A 383 8.53 26.46 21.50
C ILE A 383 8.59 27.49 20.37
N THR A 384 9.44 28.48 20.54
CA THR A 384 9.84 29.44 19.50
C THR A 384 11.35 29.41 19.44
N ARG A 385 11.89 29.09 18.28
CA ARG A 385 13.34 29.14 18.11
C ARG A 385 13.71 30.33 17.26
N ASP A 386 14.29 31.31 17.89
CA ASP A 386 14.74 32.55 17.26
C ASP A 386 16.03 32.36 16.44
N GLU A 387 16.69 31.21 16.54
CA GLU A 387 18.05 31.01 15.97
C GLU A 387 18.12 29.94 14.88
N GLU A 388 17.13 29.05 14.75
CA GLU A 388 17.13 27.99 13.72
C GLU A 388 15.80 27.92 12.96
N PRO A 389 15.81 28.07 11.64
CA PRO A 389 14.62 27.88 10.84
C PRO A 389 14.12 26.44 10.97
N GLY A 390 12.80 26.24 10.94
CA GLY A 390 12.20 24.93 11.00
C GLY A 390 10.72 24.97 10.66
N SER A 391 10.14 23.79 10.52
CA SER A 391 8.70 23.62 10.28
C SER A 391 8.18 22.44 11.10
N LEU A 392 7.04 22.62 11.76
CA LEU A 392 6.33 21.55 12.43
C LEU A 392 5.12 21.16 11.59
N PHE A 393 4.92 19.87 11.41
CA PHE A 393 3.86 19.32 10.55
C PHE A 393 2.73 18.69 11.36
N SER A 394 3.04 18.25 12.60
CA SER A 394 2.11 17.51 13.44
C SER A 394 2.30 17.87 14.90
N CYS A 395 1.22 17.81 15.65
CA CYS A 395 1.23 17.82 17.11
C CYS A 395 0.07 17.00 17.64
N ASP A 396 0.21 16.54 18.88
CA ASP A 396 -0.82 15.86 19.63
C ASP A 396 -0.67 16.15 21.12
N ILE A 397 -1.72 15.83 21.93
CA ILE A 397 -1.79 16.11 23.35
C ILE A 397 -2.53 14.96 24.06
N SER A 398 -2.05 14.61 25.27
CA SER A 398 -2.70 13.58 26.11
C SER A 398 -4.12 13.95 26.52
N ASP A 399 -4.90 12.96 26.96
CA ASP A 399 -6.30 13.15 27.35
C ASP A 399 -6.47 14.18 28.47
N ASP A 400 -5.55 14.16 29.41
CA ASP A 400 -5.54 15.08 30.59
C ASP A 400 -4.88 16.43 30.29
N GLY A 401 -4.31 16.58 29.05
CA GLY A 401 -3.59 17.78 28.67
C GLY A 401 -2.26 18.02 29.38
N GLN A 402 -1.70 17.02 30.06
CA GLN A 402 -0.44 17.14 30.80
C GLN A 402 0.79 16.96 29.90
N PHE A 403 0.67 16.19 28.85
CA PHE A 403 1.75 15.90 27.93
C PHE A 403 1.36 16.26 26.52
N ALA A 404 2.33 16.75 25.74
CA ALA A 404 2.14 17.03 24.34
C ALA A 404 3.37 16.61 23.54
N VAL A 405 3.16 16.34 22.26
CA VAL A 405 4.20 15.99 21.30
C VAL A 405 4.07 16.85 20.06
N CYS A 406 5.18 17.23 19.46
CA CYS A 406 5.18 17.80 18.11
C CYS A 406 6.37 17.33 17.31
N GLY A 407 6.20 17.32 16.00
CA GLY A 407 7.23 16.84 15.11
C GLY A 407 7.27 17.57 13.78
N GLY A 408 8.45 17.55 13.15
CA GLY A 408 8.65 18.25 11.91
C GLY A 408 10.06 18.14 11.36
N LYS A 409 10.60 19.28 10.93
CA LYS A 409 11.83 19.40 10.19
C LYS A 409 12.69 20.52 10.78
N ALA A 410 13.98 20.27 10.93
CA ALA A 410 14.94 21.21 11.50
C ALA A 410 15.21 22.44 10.61
N VAL A 411 14.95 22.35 9.30
CA VAL A 411 15.01 23.46 8.36
C VAL A 411 13.61 23.79 7.88
N HIS A 412 13.41 25.04 7.40
CA HIS A 412 12.11 25.43 6.87
C HIS A 412 11.65 24.50 5.75
N ALA A 413 10.33 24.26 5.64
CA ALA A 413 9.74 23.31 4.69
C ALA A 413 10.14 23.58 3.22
N TYR A 414 10.30 24.85 2.83
CA TYR A 414 10.78 25.22 1.49
C TYR A 414 12.30 25.14 1.29
N THR A 415 13.06 24.96 2.37
CA THR A 415 14.51 24.85 2.28
C THR A 415 14.89 23.42 2.00
N MET A 416 15.76 23.20 1.01
CA MET A 416 16.34 21.87 0.79
C MET A 416 17.15 21.48 2.02
N GLY A 417 16.95 20.29 2.50
CA GLY A 417 17.62 19.74 3.68
C GLY A 417 16.65 18.92 4.52
N ASN A 418 17.23 18.03 5.27
CA ASN A 418 16.55 17.06 6.12
C ASN A 418 16.91 17.37 7.58
N GLY A 419 16.43 16.61 8.47
CA GLY A 419 16.65 16.74 9.90
C GLY A 419 15.30 16.73 10.59
N GLY A 420 14.71 15.51 10.70
CA GLY A 420 13.47 15.33 11.47
C GLY A 420 13.71 15.62 12.94
N GLU A 421 12.74 16.22 13.58
CA GLU A 421 12.77 16.50 15.01
C GLU A 421 11.45 16.07 15.63
N VAL A 422 11.53 15.41 16.78
CA VAL A 422 10.40 15.09 17.66
C VAL A 422 10.63 15.73 19.01
N TYR A 423 9.64 16.43 19.51
CA TYR A 423 9.62 17.06 20.83
C TYR A 423 8.57 16.42 21.71
N ALA A 424 8.93 15.98 22.91
CA ALA A 424 7.98 15.68 23.97
C ALA A 424 8.00 16.80 25.02
N VAL A 425 6.82 17.17 25.50
CA VAL A 425 6.61 18.34 26.34
C VAL A 425 5.72 17.95 27.52
N ILE A 426 6.06 18.42 28.71
CA ILE A 426 5.21 18.38 29.90
C ILE A 426 4.54 19.74 30.11
N ILE A 427 3.26 19.74 30.44
CA ILE A 427 2.41 20.91 30.65
C ILE A 427 1.94 20.90 32.10
N GLY A 428 2.74 21.38 33.02
CA GLY A 428 2.42 21.39 34.44
C GLY A 428 3.62 21.06 35.30
N SER A 429 3.43 20.88 36.60
CA SER A 429 4.53 20.45 37.47
C SER A 429 4.78 18.96 37.30
N ALA A 430 6.04 18.56 37.26
CA ALA A 430 6.36 17.16 37.42
C ALA A 430 5.81 16.60 38.75
N ALA A 431 5.39 15.34 38.70
CA ALA A 431 4.90 14.66 39.89
C ALA A 431 5.99 14.54 40.96
N SER A 432 5.63 14.63 42.22
CA SER A 432 6.59 14.49 43.36
C SER A 432 7.13 13.07 43.41
N THR A 433 6.34 12.08 43.07
CA THR A 433 6.69 10.68 43.08
C THR A 433 6.30 10.07 41.74
N ASN A 434 7.27 9.65 40.96
CA ASN A 434 7.07 8.94 39.71
C ASN A 434 8.32 8.09 39.42
N VAL A 435 8.15 6.80 39.17
CA VAL A 435 9.22 5.87 38.80
C VAL A 435 8.72 4.97 37.70
N GLY A 436 9.60 4.41 36.89
CA GLY A 436 9.18 3.53 35.83
C GLY A 436 10.28 2.59 35.33
N VAL A 437 9.91 1.60 34.56
CA VAL A 437 10.84 0.76 33.80
C VAL A 437 11.19 1.49 32.50
N ASP A 438 12.45 1.86 32.33
CA ASP A 438 12.94 2.68 31.23
C ASP A 438 13.30 1.83 30.00
N ALA A 439 13.99 0.70 30.24
CA ALA A 439 14.38 -0.22 29.17
C ALA A 439 14.44 -1.67 29.68
N ILE A 440 14.27 -2.62 28.78
CA ILE A 440 14.57 -4.03 29.03
C ILE A 440 15.86 -4.35 28.29
N ASN A 441 16.92 -4.67 29.04
CA ASN A 441 18.23 -4.95 28.48
C ASN A 441 18.36 -6.45 28.12
N VAL A 442 17.86 -7.34 29.00
CA VAL A 442 17.82 -8.80 28.84
C VAL A 442 16.46 -9.30 29.34
N PRO A 443 15.75 -10.18 28.62
CA PRO A 443 16.17 -10.86 27.40
C PRO A 443 15.99 -9.99 26.15
N GLY A 444 16.69 -10.42 25.09
CA GLY A 444 16.37 -9.99 23.73
C GLY A 444 15.16 -10.79 23.16
N ARG A 445 14.93 -10.63 21.86
CA ARG A 445 13.78 -11.23 21.14
C ARG A 445 13.85 -12.73 20.99
N TYR A 446 15.06 -13.32 21.05
CA TYR A 446 15.30 -14.73 20.77
C TYR A 446 15.91 -15.42 21.97
N LEU A 447 15.32 -16.54 22.32
CA LEU A 447 15.79 -17.46 23.35
C LEU A 447 16.08 -18.82 22.75
N GLN A 448 16.84 -19.62 23.48
CA GLN A 448 17.11 -20.99 23.14
C GLN A 448 16.76 -21.89 24.31
N ILE A 449 16.19 -23.07 24.05
CA ILE A 449 15.91 -24.07 25.07
C ILE A 449 17.20 -24.44 25.82
N GLY A 450 17.09 -24.47 27.15
CA GLY A 450 18.21 -24.77 28.05
C GLY A 450 19.25 -23.65 28.16
N GLY A 451 19.09 -22.55 27.38
CA GLY A 451 19.93 -21.36 27.50
C GLY A 451 19.60 -20.57 28.77
N THR A 452 20.66 -20.18 29.51
CA THR A 452 20.47 -19.38 30.72
C THR A 452 20.29 -17.90 30.35
N VAL A 453 19.23 -17.29 30.81
CA VAL A 453 18.93 -15.86 30.68
C VAL A 453 19.13 -15.20 32.04
N SER A 454 19.90 -14.13 32.10
CA SER A 454 20.06 -13.30 33.29
C SER A 454 19.26 -12.01 33.07
N PRO A 455 17.98 -11.92 33.44
CA PRO A 455 17.12 -10.80 33.09
C PRO A 455 17.60 -9.50 33.76
N THR A 456 17.63 -8.41 32.96
CA THR A 456 17.92 -7.07 33.47
C THR A 456 17.03 -6.02 32.80
N CYS A 457 16.71 -4.96 33.54
CA CYS A 457 16.02 -3.79 33.02
C CYS A 457 16.60 -2.53 33.65
N ASP A 458 16.49 -1.40 32.96
CA ASP A 458 16.74 -0.09 33.53
C ASP A 458 15.48 0.44 34.17
N VAL A 459 15.60 1.00 35.39
CA VAL A 459 14.54 1.70 36.07
C VAL A 459 14.96 3.13 36.35
N ALA A 460 14.02 4.04 36.23
CA ALA A 460 14.29 5.48 36.34
C ALA A 460 13.39 6.14 37.38
N ASN A 461 13.91 7.18 38.02
CA ASN A 461 13.17 8.08 38.87
C ASN A 461 12.79 9.34 38.10
N TYR A 462 11.54 9.47 37.75
CA TYR A 462 10.97 10.62 37.05
C TYR A 462 10.31 11.63 38.01
N GLY A 463 10.28 11.32 39.31
CA GLY A 463 9.78 12.21 40.37
C GLY A 463 10.80 13.25 40.80
N ASN A 464 10.43 14.06 41.76
CA ASN A 464 11.25 15.14 42.32
C ASN A 464 12.01 14.75 43.59
N ASP A 465 11.73 13.59 44.17
CA ASP A 465 12.35 13.10 45.41
C ASP A 465 13.30 11.91 45.09
N THR A 466 14.44 11.87 45.80
CA THR A 466 15.33 10.72 45.76
C THR A 466 14.62 9.50 46.34
N THR A 467 14.52 8.42 45.54
CA THR A 467 13.70 7.28 45.93
C THR A 467 14.36 5.94 45.55
N ALA A 468 14.14 4.92 46.40
CA ALA A 468 14.49 3.52 46.07
C ALA A 468 13.31 2.84 45.39
N ILE A 469 13.56 2.20 44.26
CA ILE A 469 12.50 1.67 43.39
C ILE A 469 12.38 0.16 43.60
N PRO A 470 11.24 -0.35 44.08
CA PRO A 470 10.93 -1.78 44.06
C PRO A 470 10.63 -2.23 42.62
N VAL A 471 11.33 -3.26 42.15
CA VAL A 471 11.21 -3.75 40.79
C VAL A 471 10.89 -5.24 40.81
N HIS A 472 9.96 -5.64 40.01
CA HIS A 472 9.52 -7.02 39.87
C HIS A 472 9.65 -7.52 38.44
N LEU A 473 9.93 -8.81 38.31
CA LEU A 473 9.90 -9.53 37.04
C LEU A 473 8.94 -10.72 37.16
N LYS A 474 8.04 -10.86 36.22
CA LYS A 474 7.23 -12.05 35.99
C LYS A 474 7.46 -12.58 34.58
N VAL A 475 7.61 -13.90 34.43
CA VAL A 475 7.72 -14.57 33.13
C VAL A 475 6.52 -15.49 32.96
N TYR A 476 5.84 -15.34 31.83
CA TYR A 476 4.69 -16.12 31.43
C TYR A 476 5.00 -16.90 30.16
N ASN A 477 4.37 -18.03 29.95
CA ASN A 477 4.38 -18.76 28.71
C ASN A 477 3.28 -18.25 27.73
N GLY A 478 3.19 -18.86 26.55
CA GLY A 478 2.22 -18.51 25.52
C GLY A 478 0.75 -18.73 25.91
N THR A 479 0.49 -19.50 26.97
CA THR A 479 -0.86 -19.70 27.54
C THR A 479 -1.13 -18.83 28.76
N ASP A 480 -0.33 -17.79 29.00
CA ASP A 480 -0.40 -16.88 30.14
C ASP A 480 -0.23 -17.56 31.53
N SER A 481 0.41 -18.72 31.57
CA SER A 481 0.78 -19.38 32.83
C SER A 481 2.04 -18.74 33.40
N LEU A 482 2.03 -18.32 34.67
CA LEU A 482 3.21 -17.78 35.33
C LEU A 482 4.24 -18.90 35.60
N LEU A 483 5.44 -18.74 35.05
CA LEU A 483 6.55 -19.68 35.18
C LEU A 483 7.60 -19.21 36.19
N TYR A 484 7.79 -17.91 36.32
CA TYR A 484 8.86 -17.30 37.09
C TYR A 484 8.42 -15.97 37.69
N HIS A 485 8.83 -15.68 38.93
CA HIS A 485 8.66 -14.40 39.59
C HIS A 485 9.88 -14.13 40.46
N ASP A 486 10.43 -12.91 40.34
CA ASP A 486 11.51 -12.42 41.16
C ASP A 486 11.35 -10.93 41.43
N SER A 487 12.07 -10.37 42.40
CA SER A 487 12.00 -8.95 42.74
C SER A 487 13.31 -8.46 43.36
N THR A 488 13.61 -7.21 43.08
CA THR A 488 14.76 -6.49 43.62
C THR A 488 14.36 -5.06 43.97
N THR A 489 15.26 -4.33 44.65
CA THR A 489 15.04 -2.89 44.93
C THR A 489 16.32 -2.15 44.58
N SER A 490 16.19 -1.03 43.83
CA SER A 490 17.31 -0.19 43.50
C SER A 490 17.92 0.48 44.74
N SER A 491 19.17 0.91 44.64
CA SER A 491 19.65 1.97 45.55
C SER A 491 18.80 3.23 45.39
N PRO A 492 18.72 4.11 46.38
CA PRO A 492 18.01 5.37 46.22
C PRO A 492 18.56 6.16 45.01
N LEU A 493 17.67 6.47 44.06
CA LEU A 493 17.96 7.20 42.84
C LEU A 493 17.56 8.66 42.97
N PRO A 494 18.45 9.62 42.69
CA PRO A 494 18.07 11.03 42.55
C PRO A 494 17.08 11.23 41.41
N PRO A 495 16.31 12.35 41.40
CA PRO A 495 15.48 12.77 40.30
C PRO A 495 16.20 12.75 38.96
N GLY A 496 15.54 12.27 37.91
CA GLY A 496 16.07 12.21 36.57
C GLY A 496 17.19 11.21 36.32
N THR A 497 17.48 10.31 37.28
CA THR A 497 18.53 9.28 37.12
C THR A 497 17.93 7.88 36.96
N SER A 498 18.67 7.00 36.31
CA SER A 498 18.32 5.58 36.13
C SER A 498 19.42 4.66 36.62
N THR A 499 19.06 3.38 36.83
CA THR A 499 19.99 2.31 37.15
C THR A 499 19.49 0.97 36.63
N GLU A 500 20.42 0.05 36.37
CA GLU A 500 20.08 -1.33 35.99
C GLU A 500 19.63 -2.13 37.23
N ALA A 501 18.50 -2.81 37.09
CA ALA A 501 17.98 -3.82 38.02
C ALA A 501 18.19 -5.20 37.41
N SER A 502 18.79 -6.11 38.21
CA SER A 502 19.13 -7.47 37.78
C SER A 502 18.33 -8.48 38.60
N PHE A 503 17.98 -9.61 37.93
CA PHE A 503 17.16 -10.68 38.49
C PHE A 503 17.89 -12.01 38.44
N ALA A 504 17.45 -12.98 39.22
CA ALA A 504 17.98 -14.34 39.18
C ALA A 504 17.71 -14.97 37.78
N ASN A 505 18.55 -15.94 37.42
CA ASN A 505 18.52 -16.55 36.11
C ASN A 505 17.21 -17.28 35.82
N PHE A 506 16.74 -17.17 34.61
CA PHE A 506 15.64 -17.93 34.05
C PHE A 506 16.18 -18.83 32.93
N THR A 507 15.63 -20.04 32.78
CA THR A 507 16.01 -20.98 31.72
C THR A 507 14.75 -21.48 31.03
N PRO A 508 14.52 -21.18 29.72
CA PRO A 508 13.44 -21.77 28.96
C PRO A 508 13.60 -23.27 28.84
N ASP A 509 12.55 -24.03 29.11
CA ASP A 509 12.54 -25.52 29.10
C ASP A 509 11.62 -26.10 28.01
N THR A 510 10.81 -25.27 27.39
CA THR A 510 9.86 -25.65 26.34
C THR A 510 9.94 -24.71 25.15
N PHE A 511 9.54 -25.21 23.96
CA PHE A 511 9.30 -24.34 22.82
C PHE A 511 8.03 -23.52 23.04
N ASP A 512 8.18 -22.21 23.21
CA ASP A 512 7.06 -21.30 23.47
C ASP A 512 7.41 -19.84 23.17
N MET A 513 6.40 -18.98 23.24
CA MET A 513 6.54 -17.52 23.34
C MET A 513 6.60 -17.15 24.82
N TYR A 514 7.74 -16.68 25.30
CA TYR A 514 7.88 -16.20 26.67
C TYR A 514 7.59 -14.71 26.75
N ARG A 515 6.80 -14.31 27.76
CA ARG A 515 6.45 -12.91 28.02
C ARG A 515 7.06 -12.48 29.36
N PHE A 516 8.11 -11.68 29.29
CA PHE A 516 8.77 -11.07 30.45
C PHE A 516 8.09 -9.75 30.77
N VAL A 517 7.59 -9.61 31.97
CA VAL A 517 6.88 -8.42 32.48
C VAL A 517 7.69 -7.83 33.61
N PHE A 518 8.41 -6.74 33.33
CA PHE A 518 9.13 -5.97 34.33
C PHE A 518 8.21 -4.83 34.79
N TYR A 519 8.12 -4.60 36.12
CA TYR A 519 7.30 -3.53 36.63
C TYR A 519 7.83 -2.97 37.94
N THR A 520 7.68 -1.66 38.12
CA THR A 520 7.92 -0.98 39.39
C THR A 520 6.67 -1.08 40.28
N ALA A 521 6.84 -0.94 41.59
CA ALA A 521 5.74 -1.07 42.56
C ALA A 521 5.91 -0.07 43.70
N LEU A 522 6.17 1.20 43.37
CA LEU A 522 6.33 2.27 44.33
C LEU A 522 4.97 2.80 44.82
N ALA A 523 4.77 2.80 46.12
CA ALA A 523 3.52 3.34 46.68
C ALA A 523 3.45 4.85 46.45
N GLY A 524 2.33 5.30 45.92
CA GLY A 524 2.09 6.74 45.67
C GLY A 524 2.68 7.22 44.34
N ASP A 525 3.03 6.29 43.45
CA ASP A 525 3.38 6.62 42.08
C ASP A 525 2.24 7.37 41.40
N SER A 526 2.58 8.48 40.72
CA SER A 526 1.58 9.38 40.12
C SER A 526 1.21 9.00 38.71
N TYR A 527 2.04 8.17 38.05
CA TYR A 527 1.87 7.76 36.62
C TYR A 527 2.07 6.25 36.45
N PRO A 528 1.14 5.40 36.91
CA PRO A 528 1.31 3.94 36.82
C PRO A 528 1.42 3.38 35.37
N GLY A 529 1.21 4.22 34.36
CA GLY A 529 1.35 3.86 32.95
C GLY A 529 2.78 3.54 32.53
N ASP A 530 3.79 4.14 33.18
CA ASP A 530 5.23 3.92 32.90
C ASP A 530 5.86 2.85 33.81
N ASP A 531 5.12 2.35 34.81
CA ASP A 531 5.56 1.32 35.71
C ASP A 531 5.94 0.01 35.01
N THR A 532 5.26 -0.37 33.94
CA THR A 532 5.34 -1.71 33.38
C THR A 532 5.87 -1.74 31.94
N MET A 533 6.89 -2.58 31.71
CA MET A 533 7.41 -2.90 30.39
C MET A 533 7.39 -4.40 30.11
N VAL A 534 7.10 -4.78 28.86
CA VAL A 534 6.94 -6.17 28.46
C VAL A 534 7.85 -6.49 27.28
N MET A 535 8.61 -7.59 27.39
CA MET A 535 9.34 -8.20 26.29
C MET A 535 8.71 -9.54 25.95
N LYS A 536 8.39 -9.74 24.68
CA LYS A 536 8.02 -11.05 24.14
C LYS A 536 9.26 -11.66 23.48
N SER A 537 9.69 -12.80 23.99
CA SER A 537 10.87 -13.51 23.51
C SER A 537 10.48 -14.86 22.94
N ARG A 538 10.83 -15.10 21.70
CA ARG A 538 10.56 -16.36 20.99
C ARG A 538 11.57 -17.41 21.42
N CYS A 539 11.11 -18.64 21.66
CA CYS A 539 11.93 -19.81 21.88
C CYS A 539 11.33 -21.00 21.12
N TYR A 540 11.30 -20.94 19.79
CA TYR A 540 10.69 -21.95 18.94
C TYR A 540 11.19 -21.88 17.52
N HIS A 541 10.89 -22.93 16.74
CA HIS A 541 11.03 -22.97 15.30
C HIS A 541 9.70 -22.59 14.65
N ASP A 542 9.73 -21.76 13.61
CA ASP A 542 8.53 -21.33 12.88
C ASP A 542 8.94 -20.86 11.49
N GLY A 543 8.51 -21.61 10.49
CA GLY A 543 8.75 -21.29 9.09
C GLY A 543 7.46 -20.99 8.38
N ALA A 544 7.31 -19.85 7.74
CA ALA A 544 6.09 -19.49 7.06
C ALA A 544 6.27 -19.27 5.56
N ALA A 545 5.21 -19.61 4.79
CA ALA A 545 5.10 -19.28 3.37
C ALA A 545 4.38 -17.94 3.22
N ILE A 546 5.08 -16.94 2.68
CA ILE A 546 4.52 -15.57 2.61
C ILE A 546 4.20 -15.12 1.19
N ARG A 547 4.78 -15.75 0.15
CA ARG A 547 4.55 -15.37 -1.24
C ARG A 547 4.78 -16.52 -2.20
N ILE A 548 4.03 -16.52 -3.29
CA ILE A 548 4.29 -17.27 -4.51
C ILE A 548 4.49 -16.26 -5.63
N GLY A 549 5.54 -16.42 -6.42
CA GLY A 549 5.68 -15.62 -7.62
C GLY A 549 7.03 -15.80 -8.31
N PRO A 550 7.06 -16.21 -9.60
CA PRO A 550 5.97 -16.79 -10.38
C PRO A 550 5.43 -18.13 -9.84
N PRO A 551 4.23 -18.60 -10.25
CA PRO A 551 3.33 -17.92 -11.16
C PRO A 551 2.66 -16.70 -10.48
N ASN A 552 2.38 -15.69 -11.29
CA ASN A 552 1.55 -14.55 -10.89
C ASN A 552 0.05 -14.92 -10.94
N ARG A 553 -0.84 -14.00 -10.57
CA ARG A 553 -2.29 -14.23 -10.61
C ARG A 553 -2.82 -14.54 -12.00
N GLU A 554 -2.14 -14.04 -13.02
CA GLU A 554 -2.45 -14.30 -14.42
C GLU A 554 -1.22 -14.89 -15.12
N VAL A 555 -1.42 -15.90 -15.95
CA VAL A 555 -0.38 -16.62 -16.69
C VAL A 555 -0.85 -16.85 -18.11
N THR A 556 0.04 -16.62 -19.07
CA THR A 556 -0.21 -16.99 -20.46
C THR A 556 -0.10 -18.51 -20.64
N VAL A 557 -1.09 -19.12 -21.28
CA VAL A 557 -1.08 -20.57 -21.57
C VAL A 557 0.21 -20.98 -22.33
N ARG A 558 0.83 -22.07 -21.92
CA ARG A 558 2.08 -22.63 -22.48
C ARG A 558 3.32 -21.71 -22.38
N SER A 559 3.18 -20.54 -21.77
CA SER A 559 4.35 -19.74 -21.43
C SER A 559 5.15 -20.44 -20.34
N SER A 560 6.46 -20.52 -20.53
CA SER A 560 7.36 -21.08 -19.52
C SER A 560 7.61 -20.05 -18.44
N PHE A 561 7.56 -20.47 -17.19
CA PHE A 561 7.94 -19.66 -16.03
C PHE A 561 8.72 -20.50 -15.02
N THR A 562 9.56 -19.85 -14.23
CA THR A 562 10.29 -20.46 -13.13
C THR A 562 9.58 -20.15 -11.84
N PRO A 563 8.84 -21.11 -11.25
CA PRO A 563 8.12 -20.85 -10.01
C PRO A 563 9.07 -20.47 -8.86
N ALA A 564 8.58 -19.58 -7.98
CA ALA A 564 9.31 -19.20 -6.79
C ALA A 564 8.39 -19.17 -5.56
N VAL A 565 8.96 -19.53 -4.41
CA VAL A 565 8.30 -19.45 -3.11
C VAL A 565 9.16 -18.60 -2.20
N THR A 566 8.54 -17.63 -1.54
CA THR A 566 9.21 -16.85 -0.51
C THR A 566 8.82 -17.39 0.87
N ALA A 567 9.82 -17.78 1.62
CA ALA A 567 9.72 -18.26 3.00
C ALA A 567 10.31 -17.23 3.96
N VAL A 568 9.76 -17.15 5.15
CA VAL A 568 10.29 -16.36 6.28
C VAL A 568 10.54 -17.29 7.46
N ASN A 569 11.57 -17.00 8.23
CA ASN A 569 11.83 -17.64 9.50
C ASN A 569 11.31 -16.75 10.65
N ASN A 570 10.15 -17.08 11.20
CA ASN A 570 9.56 -16.37 12.34
C ASN A 570 10.01 -16.98 13.69
N GLY A 571 10.85 -17.99 13.67
CA GLY A 571 11.38 -18.63 14.86
C GLY A 571 12.50 -17.86 15.55
N SER A 572 13.12 -18.49 16.53
CA SER A 572 14.30 -17.98 17.25
C SER A 572 15.61 -18.69 16.88
N TYR A 573 15.54 -19.69 16.03
CA TYR A 573 16.65 -20.48 15.55
C TYR A 573 16.93 -20.21 14.08
N SER A 574 18.17 -20.37 13.66
CA SER A 574 18.50 -20.40 12.23
C SER A 574 18.10 -21.76 11.65
N ASP A 575 17.16 -21.76 10.72
CA ASP A 575 16.53 -22.97 10.19
C ASP A 575 16.78 -23.17 8.70
N ASN A 576 16.88 -24.44 8.31
CA ASN A 576 16.83 -24.86 6.92
C ASN A 576 15.46 -25.51 6.66
N MET A 577 14.69 -24.94 5.77
CA MET A 577 13.31 -25.32 5.52
C MET A 577 13.15 -25.93 4.13
N GLU A 578 12.09 -26.72 3.93
CA GLU A 578 11.70 -27.24 2.62
C GLU A 578 10.53 -26.40 2.09
N CYS A 579 10.70 -25.79 0.92
CA CYS A 579 9.62 -25.11 0.19
C CYS A 579 9.03 -26.05 -0.86
N LEU A 580 7.79 -26.45 -0.69
CA LEU A 580 7.00 -27.24 -1.66
C LEU A 580 6.00 -26.30 -2.37
N LEU A 581 5.91 -26.36 -3.68
CA LEU A 581 4.85 -25.72 -4.46
C LEU A 581 4.05 -26.76 -5.23
N VAL A 582 2.73 -26.72 -5.04
CA VAL A 582 1.78 -27.56 -5.78
C VAL A 582 0.79 -26.66 -6.55
N ILE A 583 0.64 -26.88 -7.84
CA ILE A 583 -0.38 -26.22 -8.66
C ILE A 583 -1.45 -27.25 -9.03
N ARG A 584 -2.72 -26.92 -8.79
CA ARG A 584 -3.88 -27.77 -9.09
C ARG A 584 -4.84 -27.03 -10.01
N ASP A 585 -5.48 -27.76 -10.92
CA ASP A 585 -6.59 -27.26 -11.71
C ASP A 585 -7.88 -27.16 -10.87
N SER A 586 -8.96 -26.66 -11.49
CA SER A 586 -10.29 -26.52 -10.83
C SER A 586 -10.95 -27.85 -10.45
N ALA A 587 -10.48 -28.98 -11.02
CA ALA A 587 -10.91 -30.33 -10.64
C ALA A 587 -10.06 -30.92 -9.51
N GLY A 588 -9.05 -30.21 -9.04
CA GLY A 588 -8.11 -30.65 -8.02
C GLY A 588 -6.94 -31.50 -8.52
N THR A 589 -6.79 -31.69 -9.85
CA THR A 589 -5.70 -32.44 -10.45
C THR A 589 -4.38 -31.67 -10.30
N VAL A 590 -3.33 -32.37 -9.86
CA VAL A 590 -1.99 -31.79 -9.78
C VAL A 590 -1.40 -31.64 -11.17
N VAL A 591 -1.06 -30.41 -11.55
CA VAL A 591 -0.35 -30.09 -12.81
C VAL A 591 1.11 -29.76 -12.60
N TYR A 592 1.50 -29.42 -11.37
CA TYR A 592 2.89 -29.18 -10.96
C TYR A 592 3.07 -29.50 -9.49
N SER A 593 4.20 -30.15 -9.12
CA SER A 593 4.54 -30.42 -7.71
C SER A 593 6.04 -30.61 -7.59
N GLU A 594 6.72 -29.63 -7.02
CA GLU A 594 8.17 -29.66 -6.81
C GLU A 594 8.52 -29.03 -5.48
N SER A 595 9.66 -29.44 -4.89
CA SER A 595 10.17 -28.85 -3.65
C SER A 595 11.68 -28.59 -3.73
N THR A 596 12.15 -27.66 -2.91
CA THR A 596 13.56 -27.32 -2.76
C THR A 596 13.84 -26.84 -1.35
N ALA A 597 15.10 -26.96 -0.90
CA ALA A 597 15.52 -26.43 0.40
C ALA A 597 15.85 -24.94 0.30
N THR A 598 15.59 -24.21 1.37
CA THR A 598 15.87 -22.76 1.48
C THR A 598 17.36 -22.45 1.69
N GLY A 599 18.15 -23.41 2.22
CA GLY A 599 19.37 -23.09 2.94
C GLY A 599 19.04 -22.57 4.36
N THR A 600 20.05 -22.21 5.11
CA THR A 600 19.88 -21.70 6.48
C THR A 600 19.38 -20.26 6.44
N ILE A 601 18.23 -20.00 7.06
CA ILE A 601 17.62 -18.68 7.20
C ILE A 601 17.72 -18.26 8.67
N ALA A 602 18.29 -17.09 8.95
CA ALA A 602 18.33 -16.54 10.30
C ALA A 602 16.93 -16.10 10.77
N PRO A 603 16.71 -15.96 12.08
CA PRO A 603 15.47 -15.39 12.62
C PRO A 603 15.10 -14.04 11.97
N ASP A 604 13.83 -13.88 11.65
CA ASP A 604 13.21 -12.72 10.96
C ASP A 604 13.69 -12.48 9.51
N ASP A 605 14.61 -13.30 8.99
CA ASP A 605 15.04 -13.21 7.59
C ASP A 605 14.06 -13.93 6.66
N THR A 606 14.08 -13.49 5.42
CA THR A 606 13.29 -14.06 4.32
C THR A 606 14.21 -14.56 3.21
N VAL A 607 13.78 -15.60 2.51
CA VAL A 607 14.43 -16.09 1.29
C VAL A 607 13.41 -16.44 0.23
N SER A 608 13.71 -16.12 -1.01
CA SER A 608 12.94 -16.58 -2.16
C SER A 608 13.72 -17.68 -2.88
N VAL A 609 13.12 -18.85 -3.00
CA VAL A 609 13.73 -20.00 -3.68
C VAL A 609 13.00 -20.29 -4.97
N SER A 610 13.77 -20.55 -6.03
CA SER A 610 13.25 -20.92 -7.34
C SER A 610 13.12 -22.43 -7.46
N LEU A 611 12.05 -22.88 -8.09
CA LEU A 611 11.78 -24.28 -8.39
C LEU A 611 11.97 -24.54 -9.90
N PRO A 612 12.02 -25.80 -10.36
CA PRO A 612 12.18 -26.13 -11.76
C PRO A 612 11.15 -25.44 -12.66
N ALA A 613 11.63 -24.92 -13.79
CA ALA A 613 10.77 -24.23 -14.76
C ALA A 613 9.65 -25.14 -15.27
N THR A 614 8.47 -24.56 -15.51
CA THR A 614 7.27 -25.26 -15.97
C THR A 614 6.44 -24.39 -16.89
N SER A 615 5.38 -24.99 -17.46
CA SER A 615 4.33 -24.27 -18.18
C SER A 615 2.98 -24.96 -17.98
N ILE A 616 1.89 -24.21 -18.07
CA ILE A 616 0.54 -24.76 -17.94
C ILE A 616 -0.11 -24.83 -19.32
N ALA A 617 -0.49 -26.03 -19.73
CA ALA A 617 -0.92 -26.34 -21.09
C ALA A 617 -2.37 -25.96 -21.42
N LEU A 618 -3.22 -25.80 -20.40
CA LEU A 618 -4.66 -25.57 -20.58
C LEU A 618 -5.07 -24.25 -19.92
N VAL A 619 -5.96 -23.52 -20.58
CA VAL A 619 -6.59 -22.33 -19.99
C VAL A 619 -7.56 -22.75 -18.90
N GLY A 620 -7.70 -21.92 -17.86
CA GLY A 620 -8.62 -22.19 -16.76
C GLY A 620 -8.20 -21.50 -15.46
N ALA A 621 -8.93 -21.83 -14.40
CA ALA A 621 -8.59 -21.41 -13.05
C ALA A 621 -7.76 -22.51 -12.35
N TYR A 622 -6.72 -22.08 -11.68
CA TYR A 622 -5.80 -22.94 -10.94
C TYR A 622 -5.60 -22.39 -9.53
N THR A 623 -5.12 -23.24 -8.65
CA THR A 623 -4.68 -22.83 -7.31
C THR A 623 -3.23 -23.28 -7.12
N ALA A 624 -2.34 -22.32 -6.93
CA ALA A 624 -0.98 -22.57 -6.49
C ALA A 624 -0.95 -22.56 -4.95
N THR A 625 -0.38 -23.58 -4.35
CA THR A 625 -0.26 -23.73 -2.89
C THR A 625 1.21 -23.95 -2.57
N ALA A 626 1.82 -23.00 -1.87
CA ALA A 626 3.14 -23.12 -1.29
C ALA A 626 2.99 -23.66 0.13
N VAL A 627 3.87 -24.57 0.49
CA VAL A 627 4.00 -25.10 1.88
C VAL A 627 5.46 -25.02 2.25
N VAL A 628 5.76 -24.33 3.34
CA VAL A 628 7.09 -24.29 3.96
C VAL A 628 7.08 -25.28 5.11
N LYS A 629 8.04 -26.19 5.14
CA LYS A 629 8.17 -27.15 6.22
C LYS A 629 9.42 -26.84 7.03
N CYS A 630 9.23 -26.45 8.27
CA CYS A 630 10.26 -26.27 9.26
C CYS A 630 10.24 -27.45 10.25
N ALA A 631 11.40 -27.92 10.64
CA ALA A 631 11.49 -29.00 11.64
C ALA A 631 11.07 -28.45 13.00
N SER A 632 10.19 -29.16 13.70
CA SER A 632 9.68 -28.76 15.04
C SER A 632 8.93 -27.44 15.05
N ASP A 633 8.30 -27.10 13.93
CA ASP A 633 7.48 -25.89 13.80
C ASP A 633 6.37 -25.84 14.86
N LEU A 634 6.29 -24.71 15.56
CA LEU A 634 5.29 -24.49 16.60
C LEU A 634 3.97 -23.94 16.05
N TYR A 635 4.00 -23.28 14.88
CA TYR A 635 2.85 -22.59 14.28
C TYR A 635 2.53 -23.07 12.86
N PRO A 636 2.21 -24.36 12.64
CA PRO A 636 2.01 -24.91 11.28
C PRO A 636 0.84 -24.30 10.53
N ALA A 637 0.07 -23.39 11.13
CA ALA A 637 -1.03 -22.71 10.48
C ALA A 637 -0.59 -21.67 9.44
N ASN A 638 0.62 -21.12 9.59
CA ASN A 638 1.20 -20.12 8.66
C ASN A 638 2.10 -20.74 7.58
N ASP A 639 2.34 -22.05 7.63
CA ASP A 639 3.19 -22.76 6.66
C ASP A 639 2.67 -22.69 5.24
N THR A 640 1.41 -22.37 5.05
CA THR A 640 0.72 -22.49 3.77
C THR A 640 0.29 -21.13 3.21
N PHE A 641 0.76 -20.81 2.01
CA PHE A 641 0.28 -19.69 1.22
C PHE A 641 -0.44 -20.18 -0.04
N ARG A 642 -1.57 -19.56 -0.39
CA ARG A 642 -2.37 -19.93 -1.56
C ARG A 642 -2.57 -18.74 -2.48
N LEU A 643 -2.40 -19.01 -3.78
CA LEU A 643 -2.61 -18.03 -4.84
C LEU A 643 -3.58 -18.61 -5.88
N ALA A 644 -4.64 -17.86 -6.16
CA ALA A 644 -5.50 -18.15 -7.30
C ALA A 644 -4.80 -17.69 -8.58
N VAL A 645 -4.64 -18.59 -9.54
CA VAL A 645 -3.96 -18.35 -10.81
C VAL A 645 -4.96 -18.54 -11.95
N ARG A 646 -5.06 -17.56 -12.82
CA ARG A 646 -5.83 -17.64 -14.06
C ARG A 646 -4.90 -17.86 -15.23
N VAL A 647 -5.07 -18.96 -15.93
CA VAL A 647 -4.36 -19.22 -17.17
C VAL A 647 -5.26 -18.84 -18.36
N SER A 648 -4.77 -17.97 -19.21
CA SER A 648 -5.53 -17.45 -20.35
C SER A 648 -4.69 -17.46 -21.65
N TYR A 649 -5.32 -17.08 -22.74
CA TYR A 649 -4.64 -16.87 -24.03
C TYR A 649 -4.01 -15.48 -24.16
N GLU A 650 -4.10 -14.68 -23.12
CA GLU A 650 -3.49 -13.34 -23.09
C GLU A 650 -1.98 -13.43 -22.92
N ILE A 651 -1.22 -12.78 -23.80
CA ILE A 651 0.22 -12.62 -23.63
C ILE A 651 0.46 -11.37 -22.80
N MET A 652 1.17 -11.52 -21.71
CA MET A 652 1.50 -10.45 -20.79
C MET A 652 2.94 -10.57 -20.30
N TYR A 653 3.57 -9.45 -20.02
CA TYR A 653 4.91 -9.35 -19.43
C TYR A 653 4.91 -8.54 -18.13
N ASP A 654 3.79 -7.95 -17.77
CA ASP A 654 3.54 -7.33 -16.47
C ASP A 654 2.93 -8.35 -15.48
N ASP A 655 3.10 -8.15 -14.18
CA ASP A 655 2.54 -8.99 -13.13
C ASP A 655 1.11 -8.58 -12.71
N GLY A 656 0.59 -7.51 -13.32
CA GLY A 656 -0.70 -6.87 -13.00
C GLY A 656 -0.59 -5.81 -11.92
N GLY A 657 0.58 -5.62 -11.31
CA GLY A 657 0.90 -4.51 -10.43
C GLY A 657 1.14 -3.23 -11.24
N PHE A 658 0.75 -2.10 -10.67
CA PHE A 658 0.97 -0.80 -11.28
C PHE A 658 1.87 0.04 -10.36
N GLU A 659 3.05 0.47 -10.85
CA GLU A 659 3.98 1.29 -10.08
C GLU A 659 4.09 2.72 -10.59
N ALA A 660 4.01 2.95 -11.90
CA ALA A 660 4.14 4.28 -12.47
C ALA A 660 3.46 4.44 -13.83
N PHE A 661 3.14 5.68 -14.18
CA PHE A 661 2.75 6.04 -15.54
C PHE A 661 3.87 6.74 -16.28
N TYR A 662 4.01 6.39 -17.55
CA TYR A 662 5.00 6.98 -18.44
C TYR A 662 4.33 7.60 -19.65
N TRP A 663 4.79 8.79 -20.02
CA TRP A 663 4.41 9.46 -21.27
C TRP A 663 5.70 9.93 -21.95
N VAL A 664 5.74 9.83 -23.25
CA VAL A 664 6.76 10.46 -24.07
C VAL A 664 6.32 11.86 -24.49
N GLY A 665 7.24 12.68 -24.95
CA GLY A 665 7.03 14.11 -25.18
C GLY A 665 5.86 14.46 -26.10
N ARG A 666 5.67 15.71 -26.42
CA ARG A 666 4.47 16.27 -27.06
C ARG A 666 4.51 16.26 -28.59
N ASN A 667 5.05 15.22 -29.22
CA ASN A 667 5.26 15.22 -30.66
C ASN A 667 4.40 14.17 -31.35
N ASP A 668 3.93 14.48 -32.56
CA ASP A 668 3.02 13.68 -33.39
C ASP A 668 3.52 12.29 -33.77
N ASN A 669 4.75 11.91 -33.41
CA ASN A 669 5.36 10.66 -33.78
C ASN A 669 5.84 9.82 -32.59
N ASP A 670 5.46 10.20 -31.39
CA ASP A 670 5.83 9.43 -30.20
C ASP A 670 5.04 8.13 -30.13
N LYS A 671 5.74 7.04 -29.85
CA LYS A 671 5.16 5.70 -29.83
C LYS A 671 5.75 4.88 -28.71
N PHE A 672 4.92 4.02 -28.12
CA PHE A 672 5.37 2.89 -27.31
C PHE A 672 5.24 1.60 -28.10
N TYR A 673 6.12 0.68 -27.80
CA TYR A 673 6.20 -0.62 -28.47
C TYR A 673 6.40 -1.71 -27.44
N VAL A 674 5.70 -2.83 -27.64
CA VAL A 674 5.92 -4.05 -26.88
C VAL A 674 6.09 -5.21 -27.83
N ARG A 675 7.17 -6.00 -27.63
CA ARG A 675 7.47 -7.20 -28.42
C ARG A 675 6.81 -8.42 -27.78
N TYR A 676 6.06 -9.17 -28.55
CA TYR A 676 5.35 -10.36 -28.12
C TYR A 676 5.88 -11.61 -28.81
N THR A 677 6.09 -12.68 -28.00
CA THR A 677 6.35 -14.03 -28.52
C THR A 677 5.07 -14.85 -28.43
N PRO A 678 4.54 -15.38 -29.54
CA PRO A 678 3.35 -16.23 -29.53
C PRO A 678 3.55 -17.48 -28.66
N THR A 679 2.54 -17.87 -27.90
CA THR A 679 2.55 -19.10 -27.13
C THR A 679 1.69 -20.21 -27.77
N LEU A 680 0.95 -19.86 -28.81
CA LEU A 680 0.14 -20.79 -29.59
C LEU A 680 0.88 -21.25 -30.85
N HIS A 681 0.55 -22.47 -31.28
CA HIS A 681 1.01 -22.97 -32.60
C HIS A 681 0.23 -22.30 -33.72
N ALA A 682 0.91 -21.96 -34.79
CA ALA A 682 0.27 -21.46 -36.01
C ALA A 682 -0.61 -22.51 -36.70
N PRO A 683 -1.75 -22.15 -37.32
CA PRO A 683 -2.29 -20.78 -37.32
C PRO A 683 -3.06 -20.42 -36.02
N TYR A 684 -2.93 -19.18 -35.59
CA TYR A 684 -3.67 -18.61 -34.48
C TYR A 684 -4.17 -17.21 -34.82
N ALA A 685 -5.15 -16.71 -34.07
CA ALA A 685 -5.64 -15.34 -34.23
C ALA A 685 -5.10 -14.42 -33.13
N ILE A 686 -4.81 -13.17 -33.47
CA ILE A 686 -4.75 -12.07 -32.52
C ILE A 686 -6.14 -11.41 -32.55
N THR A 687 -6.86 -11.52 -31.43
CA THR A 687 -8.28 -11.10 -31.36
C THR A 687 -8.47 -9.76 -30.70
N GLY A 688 -7.46 -9.21 -30.02
CA GLY A 688 -7.54 -7.92 -29.38
C GLY A 688 -6.31 -7.65 -28.51
N GLY A 689 -6.44 -6.61 -27.71
CA GLY A 689 -5.45 -6.23 -26.71
C GLY A 689 -6.03 -5.33 -25.63
N ARG A 690 -5.22 -5.03 -24.64
CA ARG A 690 -5.53 -4.02 -23.62
C ARG A 690 -4.28 -3.28 -23.16
N ILE A 691 -4.47 -2.03 -22.78
CA ILE A 691 -3.42 -1.13 -22.30
C ILE A 691 -3.92 -0.47 -21.01
N PHE A 692 -3.07 -0.34 -20.02
CA PHE A 692 -3.39 0.36 -18.78
C PHE A 692 -3.01 1.85 -18.92
N VAL A 693 -3.95 2.77 -18.66
CA VAL A 693 -3.77 4.21 -18.86
C VAL A 693 -4.15 5.04 -17.64
N ASN A 694 -3.54 6.22 -17.52
CA ASN A 694 -3.69 7.13 -16.38
C ASN A 694 -4.79 8.17 -16.53
N LEU A 695 -5.29 8.44 -17.74
CA LEU A 695 -6.27 9.49 -17.98
C LEU A 695 -7.56 8.92 -18.60
N ALA A 696 -8.68 9.47 -18.13
CA ALA A 696 -9.99 9.21 -18.68
C ALA A 696 -10.27 10.08 -19.91
N ASN A 697 -11.19 9.62 -20.75
CA ASN A 697 -11.75 10.36 -21.88
C ASN A 697 -10.71 10.91 -22.87
N GLN A 698 -9.63 10.16 -23.09
CA GLN A 698 -8.60 10.42 -24.07
C GLN A 698 -8.71 9.42 -25.22
N VAL A 699 -7.98 9.63 -26.31
CA VAL A 699 -8.00 8.77 -27.49
C VAL A 699 -6.57 8.56 -27.98
N PHE A 700 -6.11 7.30 -28.12
CA PHE A 700 -4.95 7.00 -28.95
C PHE A 700 -5.33 7.14 -30.43
N ASP A 701 -4.46 7.71 -31.24
CA ASP A 701 -4.71 7.82 -32.69
C ASP A 701 -4.91 6.43 -33.30
N TYR A 702 -4.03 5.48 -32.95
CA TYR A 702 -4.21 4.09 -33.27
C TYR A 702 -3.36 3.18 -32.39
N VAL A 703 -3.75 1.92 -32.35
CA VAL A 703 -2.93 0.80 -31.86
C VAL A 703 -2.81 -0.19 -33.02
N SER A 704 -1.60 -0.61 -33.34
CA SER A 704 -1.37 -1.54 -34.45
C SER A 704 -0.50 -2.72 -34.06
N ILE A 705 -0.56 -3.79 -34.87
CA ILE A 705 0.33 -4.95 -34.82
C ILE A 705 1.24 -4.91 -36.02
N CYS A 706 2.55 -5.00 -35.78
CA CYS A 706 3.60 -5.03 -36.82
C CYS A 706 4.44 -6.30 -36.71
N GLU A 707 5.06 -6.66 -37.80
CA GLU A 707 6.00 -7.77 -37.87
C GLU A 707 7.32 -7.45 -37.14
N ASP A 708 8.05 -8.49 -36.75
CA ASP A 708 9.39 -8.36 -36.19
C ASP A 708 10.44 -8.39 -37.32
N ALA A 709 11.33 -7.40 -37.33
CA ALA A 709 12.46 -7.34 -38.21
C ALA A 709 13.78 -7.42 -37.44
N ALA A 710 14.29 -8.62 -37.23
CA ALA A 710 15.52 -8.88 -36.46
C ALA A 710 15.54 -8.29 -35.03
N GLY A 711 14.42 -8.39 -34.32
CA GLY A 711 14.26 -7.91 -32.94
C GLY A 711 13.87 -6.44 -32.81
N LEU A 712 13.47 -5.80 -33.91
CA LEU A 712 12.92 -4.44 -33.98
C LEU A 712 11.57 -4.47 -34.71
N PRO A 713 10.66 -3.50 -34.38
CA PRO A 713 9.36 -3.42 -35.08
C PRO A 713 9.52 -2.96 -36.52
N ASP A 714 8.99 -3.74 -37.46
CA ASP A 714 8.85 -3.30 -38.84
C ASP A 714 7.54 -2.51 -39.00
N THR A 715 7.62 -1.21 -38.82
CA THR A 715 6.45 -0.33 -38.95
C THR A 715 5.95 -0.20 -40.39
N THR A 716 6.67 -0.73 -41.38
CA THR A 716 6.23 -0.81 -42.77
C THR A 716 5.45 -2.08 -43.07
N ALA A 717 5.59 -3.12 -42.23
CA ALA A 717 4.89 -4.39 -42.31
C ALA A 717 3.79 -4.48 -41.21
N GLU A 718 2.85 -3.54 -41.24
CA GLU A 718 1.70 -3.57 -40.37
C GLU A 718 0.70 -4.63 -40.79
N VAL A 719 0.29 -5.49 -39.85
CA VAL A 719 -0.64 -6.62 -40.12
C VAL A 719 -2.06 -6.33 -39.65
N GLY A 720 -2.27 -5.31 -38.85
CA GLY A 720 -3.59 -4.86 -38.41
C GLY A 720 -3.54 -3.62 -37.54
N ARG A 721 -4.62 -2.83 -37.58
CA ARG A 721 -4.73 -1.56 -36.86
C ARG A 721 -6.13 -1.33 -36.34
N VAL A 722 -6.21 -0.66 -35.18
CA VAL A 722 -7.44 -0.11 -34.60
C VAL A 722 -7.23 1.38 -34.41
N GLU A 723 -8.09 2.18 -35.02
CA GLU A 723 -8.06 3.64 -34.98
C GLU A 723 -8.91 4.18 -33.82
N ASN A 724 -8.52 5.35 -33.28
CA ASN A 724 -9.27 6.10 -32.28
C ASN A 724 -9.60 5.27 -31.02
N VAL A 725 -8.62 4.61 -30.43
CA VAL A 725 -8.80 3.79 -29.23
C VAL A 725 -9.03 4.70 -28.04
N SER A 726 -10.28 4.73 -27.55
CA SER A 726 -10.71 5.65 -26.48
C SER A 726 -10.45 5.07 -25.09
N THR A 727 -9.96 5.92 -24.18
CA THR A 727 -9.81 5.55 -22.77
C THR A 727 -11.18 5.57 -22.05
N PRO A 728 -11.35 4.79 -20.98
CA PRO A 728 -12.59 4.76 -20.19
C PRO A 728 -12.82 6.08 -19.44
N ASN A 729 -13.95 6.18 -18.74
CA ASN A 729 -14.32 7.34 -17.93
C ASN A 729 -13.46 7.53 -16.65
N ALA A 730 -12.57 6.60 -16.37
CA ALA A 730 -11.61 6.64 -15.27
C ALA A 730 -10.29 6.01 -15.73
N PRO A 731 -9.15 6.30 -15.09
CA PRO A 731 -7.90 5.57 -15.32
C PRO A 731 -8.11 4.05 -15.19
N GLY A 732 -7.44 3.26 -16.01
CA GLY A 732 -7.56 1.82 -15.98
C GLY A 732 -7.26 1.13 -17.31
N TRP A 733 -7.68 -0.13 -17.42
CA TRP A 733 -7.51 -0.91 -18.63
C TRP A 733 -8.47 -0.47 -19.73
N ILE A 734 -7.92 -0.15 -20.91
CA ILE A 734 -8.70 -0.02 -22.15
C ILE A 734 -8.54 -1.30 -22.96
N THR A 735 -9.61 -1.73 -23.62
CA THR A 735 -9.62 -2.91 -24.49
C THR A 735 -9.99 -2.53 -25.90
N PHE A 736 -9.41 -3.23 -26.86
CA PHE A 736 -9.70 -3.06 -28.28
C PHE A 736 -9.59 -4.40 -28.99
N ASP A 737 -10.28 -4.56 -30.12
CA ASP A 737 -10.38 -5.82 -30.86
C ASP A 737 -9.54 -5.77 -32.14
N PHE A 738 -8.85 -6.89 -32.44
CA PHE A 738 -8.21 -7.15 -33.71
C PHE A 738 -8.86 -8.35 -34.41
N ASP A 739 -8.72 -8.40 -35.72
CA ASP A 739 -9.09 -9.55 -36.58
C ASP A 739 -7.89 -9.97 -37.43
N ILE A 740 -6.84 -10.45 -36.76
CA ILE A 740 -5.58 -10.80 -37.41
C ILE A 740 -5.37 -12.31 -37.30
N THR A 741 -5.09 -12.97 -38.42
CA THR A 741 -4.67 -14.37 -38.43
C THR A 741 -3.16 -14.46 -38.69
N ARG A 742 -2.44 -15.09 -37.77
CA ARG A 742 -1.01 -15.39 -37.89
C ARG A 742 -0.82 -16.81 -38.35
N HIS A 743 0.10 -16.99 -39.32
CA HIS A 743 0.43 -18.30 -39.94
C HIS A 743 1.83 -18.79 -39.54
N ASP A 744 2.55 -18.07 -38.74
CA ASP A 744 3.87 -18.34 -38.18
C ASP A 744 3.91 -18.11 -36.67
N THR A 745 5.02 -18.42 -36.03
CA THR A 745 5.28 -18.23 -34.61
C THR A 745 6.39 -17.21 -34.37
N SER A 746 6.67 -16.36 -35.35
CA SER A 746 7.60 -15.25 -35.19
C SER A 746 7.08 -14.23 -34.18
N ASP A 747 8.01 -13.56 -33.51
CA ASP A 747 7.68 -12.41 -32.66
C ASP A 747 6.94 -11.35 -33.48
N PHE A 748 6.13 -10.57 -32.80
CA PHE A 748 5.42 -9.45 -33.41
C PHE A 748 5.35 -8.29 -32.38
N TRP A 749 4.97 -7.12 -32.82
CA TRP A 749 4.97 -5.91 -32.03
C TRP A 749 3.59 -5.29 -31.95
N MET A 750 3.18 -4.88 -30.75
CA MET A 750 2.11 -3.90 -30.58
C MET A 750 2.71 -2.51 -30.55
N VAL A 751 2.17 -1.62 -31.36
CA VAL A 751 2.58 -0.23 -31.48
C VAL A 751 1.43 0.66 -31.01
N MET A 752 1.67 1.47 -29.99
CA MET A 752 0.73 2.43 -29.45
C MET A 752 1.14 3.83 -29.89
N HIS A 753 0.33 4.45 -30.76
CA HIS A 753 0.61 5.78 -31.32
C HIS A 753 -0.03 6.87 -30.46
N TRP A 754 0.80 7.78 -30.01
CA TRP A 754 0.42 8.86 -29.12
C TRP A 754 -0.36 9.95 -29.80
N PRO A 755 -1.47 10.45 -29.24
CA PRO A 755 -2.20 11.57 -29.82
C PRO A 755 -1.50 12.90 -29.53
N ASN A 756 -1.36 13.73 -30.56
CA ASN A 756 -0.82 15.09 -30.44
C ASN A 756 -1.64 16.01 -29.53
N THR A 757 -2.88 15.66 -29.28
CA THR A 757 -3.89 16.51 -28.61
C THR A 757 -4.07 16.22 -27.12
N SER A 758 -3.46 15.16 -26.59
CA SER A 758 -3.65 14.71 -25.19
C SER A 758 -2.35 14.77 -24.38
N PRO A 759 -1.93 15.94 -23.92
CA PRO A 759 -0.76 16.06 -23.08
C PRO A 759 -1.00 15.34 -21.74
N GLY A 760 -0.14 14.39 -21.41
CA GLY A 760 -0.16 13.68 -20.13
C GLY A 760 -0.86 12.33 -20.13
N LEU A 761 -1.43 11.86 -21.26
CA LEU A 761 -1.85 10.47 -21.37
C LEU A 761 -0.62 9.56 -21.23
N GLY A 762 -0.63 8.67 -20.25
CA GLY A 762 0.46 7.76 -19.92
C GLY A 762 0.03 6.30 -20.00
N VAL A 763 0.99 5.43 -20.33
CA VAL A 763 0.86 3.97 -20.23
C VAL A 763 1.40 3.54 -18.87
N GLY A 764 0.73 2.60 -18.21
CA GLY A 764 1.20 2.00 -16.98
C GLY A 764 2.49 1.22 -17.18
N GLY A 765 3.38 1.27 -16.19
CA GLY A 765 4.60 0.49 -16.14
C GLY A 765 4.65 -0.33 -14.87
N ASP A 766 5.11 -1.57 -15.02
CA ASP A 766 5.39 -2.54 -13.97
C ASP A 766 6.90 -2.61 -13.75
N ALA A 767 7.35 -2.27 -12.55
CA ALA A 767 8.76 -2.30 -12.14
C ALA A 767 9.15 -3.58 -11.40
N THR A 768 8.22 -4.49 -11.20
CA THR A 768 8.45 -5.74 -10.47
C THR A 768 9.35 -6.69 -11.26
N PRO A 769 10.53 -7.09 -10.75
CA PRO A 769 11.37 -8.06 -11.43
C PRO A 769 10.71 -9.45 -11.57
N PRO A 770 10.98 -10.18 -12.69
CA PRO A 770 11.94 -9.85 -13.75
C PRO A 770 11.37 -8.85 -14.76
N ILE A 771 12.19 -7.86 -15.15
CA ILE A 771 11.88 -6.98 -16.29
C ILE A 771 12.24 -7.73 -17.57
N ASP A 772 11.25 -7.96 -18.42
CA ASP A 772 11.38 -8.85 -19.58
C ASP A 772 12.14 -8.24 -20.76
N LEU A 773 12.51 -6.95 -20.68
CA LEU A 773 13.25 -6.19 -21.70
C LEU A 773 12.57 -6.23 -23.08
N ARG A 774 11.24 -6.15 -23.09
CA ARG A 774 10.40 -6.18 -24.30
C ARG A 774 9.69 -4.86 -24.58
N SER A 775 9.85 -3.90 -23.70
CA SER A 775 9.21 -2.59 -23.71
C SER A 775 10.15 -1.57 -24.35
N TYR A 776 9.67 -0.83 -25.36
CA TYR A 776 10.46 0.16 -26.11
C TYR A 776 9.65 1.43 -26.28
N PHE A 777 10.35 2.51 -26.59
CA PHE A 777 9.73 3.78 -26.98
C PHE A 777 10.52 4.48 -28.08
N SER A 778 9.85 5.35 -28.81
CA SER A 778 10.50 6.33 -29.70
C SER A 778 9.87 7.70 -29.47
N SER A 779 10.72 8.73 -29.48
CA SER A 779 10.30 10.13 -29.45
C SER A 779 10.83 10.83 -30.69
N ASN A 780 9.92 11.36 -31.51
CA ASN A 780 10.20 12.28 -32.62
C ASN A 780 11.18 11.84 -33.72
N GLN A 781 11.73 10.64 -33.63
CA GLN A 781 12.64 10.08 -34.65
C GLN A 781 12.59 8.55 -34.61
N ASP A 782 12.91 7.93 -35.71
CA ASP A 782 12.90 6.47 -35.94
C ASP A 782 13.89 5.65 -35.07
N THR A 783 14.35 6.17 -33.94
CA THR A 783 15.26 5.46 -33.03
C THR A 783 14.47 4.75 -31.94
N PHE A 784 14.38 3.45 -32.01
CA PHE A 784 13.83 2.61 -30.97
C PHE A 784 14.76 2.57 -29.76
N ARG A 785 14.24 2.84 -28.57
CA ARG A 785 14.97 2.78 -27.31
C ARG A 785 14.34 1.75 -26.40
N LEU A 786 15.13 0.75 -26.00
CA LEU A 786 14.72 -0.24 -25.01
C LEU A 786 14.49 0.45 -23.66
N TRP A 787 13.36 0.15 -23.04
CA TRP A 787 13.08 0.55 -21.66
C TRP A 787 13.53 -0.56 -20.71
N THR A 788 14.44 -0.26 -19.79
CA THR A 788 15.14 -1.29 -18.98
C THR A 788 14.68 -1.34 -17.52
N THR A 789 13.77 -0.48 -17.12
CA THR A 789 13.35 -0.34 -15.73
C THR A 789 11.93 -0.81 -15.45
N HIS A 790 11.08 -0.91 -16.48
CA HIS A 790 9.68 -1.31 -16.36
C HIS A 790 9.22 -2.04 -17.61
N ASP A 791 8.26 -2.93 -17.43
CA ASP A 791 7.47 -3.47 -18.55
C ASP A 791 6.22 -2.63 -18.76
N TRP A 792 5.87 -2.35 -20.01
CA TRP A 792 4.62 -1.64 -20.31
C TRP A 792 3.43 -2.55 -20.02
N MET A 793 2.47 -2.04 -19.25
CA MET A 793 1.21 -2.73 -18.98
C MET A 793 0.33 -2.71 -20.23
N ALA A 794 0.74 -3.50 -21.21
CA ALA A 794 0.08 -3.69 -22.49
C ALA A 794 0.07 -5.19 -22.80
N ARG A 795 -1.09 -5.71 -23.19
CA ARG A 795 -1.32 -7.14 -23.33
C ARG A 795 -2.03 -7.46 -24.64
N VAL A 796 -1.73 -8.62 -25.22
CA VAL A 796 -2.35 -9.09 -26.47
C VAL A 796 -3.14 -10.37 -26.23
N MET A 797 -4.36 -10.41 -26.75
CA MET A 797 -5.21 -11.58 -26.71
C MET A 797 -4.99 -12.45 -27.93
N GLN A 798 -4.52 -13.69 -27.70
CA GLN A 798 -4.45 -14.73 -28.71
C GLN A 798 -5.70 -15.61 -28.70
N SER A 799 -5.94 -16.32 -29.78
CA SER A 799 -6.93 -17.39 -29.85
C SER A 799 -6.41 -18.52 -30.73
N PRO A 800 -6.54 -19.78 -30.30
CA PRO A 800 -6.22 -20.91 -31.16
C PRO A 800 -7.21 -21.05 -32.31
N ASN A 801 -8.29 -20.28 -32.31
CA ASN A 801 -9.35 -20.30 -33.29
C ASN A 801 -9.16 -19.18 -34.30
N VAL A 802 -8.71 -19.49 -35.49
CA VAL A 802 -8.64 -18.56 -36.63
C VAL A 802 -10.05 -18.29 -37.15
N GLY A 803 -10.65 -17.19 -36.66
CA GLY A 803 -11.97 -16.76 -37.06
C GLY A 803 -12.37 -15.42 -36.48
N THR A 804 -12.94 -14.58 -37.29
CA THR A 804 -13.29 -13.19 -37.02
C THR A 804 -14.01 -12.96 -35.69
N SER A 805 -13.42 -12.16 -34.81
CA SER A 805 -14.14 -11.56 -33.67
C SER A 805 -14.82 -10.27 -34.13
N GLY A 806 -16.11 -10.26 -34.03
CA GLY A 806 -16.93 -9.07 -34.23
C GLY A 806 -18.02 -8.99 -33.17
N ALA A 807 -17.93 -7.97 -32.32
CA ALA A 807 -18.99 -7.33 -31.54
C ALA A 807 -19.61 -8.05 -30.34
N THR A 808 -19.46 -7.40 -29.18
CA THR A 808 -20.39 -7.24 -28.05
C THR A 808 -21.29 -8.42 -27.66
N GLY A 809 -20.99 -9.06 -26.54
CA GLY A 809 -21.95 -9.54 -25.53
C GLY A 809 -23.13 -10.36 -25.97
N THR A 810 -23.06 -11.23 -26.97
CA THR A 810 -24.13 -12.15 -27.30
C THR A 810 -23.76 -13.54 -26.78
N GLN A 811 -24.56 -14.07 -25.87
CA GLN A 811 -24.45 -15.44 -25.37
C GLN A 811 -24.38 -16.42 -26.54
N LEU A 812 -23.26 -17.14 -26.70
CA LEU A 812 -23.10 -18.14 -27.75
C LEU A 812 -24.22 -19.20 -27.68
N ARG A 813 -24.74 -19.60 -28.83
CA ARG A 813 -25.75 -20.64 -28.95
C ARG A 813 -25.26 -21.72 -29.89
N PHE A 814 -25.67 -22.97 -29.68
CA PHE A 814 -25.38 -24.02 -30.63
C PHE A 814 -26.17 -23.78 -31.89
N ARG A 815 -25.57 -23.22 -32.95
CA ARG A 815 -26.26 -22.91 -34.22
C ARG A 815 -25.30 -22.80 -35.40
N LEU A 816 -25.82 -23.10 -36.58
CA LEU A 816 -25.20 -22.82 -37.89
C LEU A 816 -25.81 -21.51 -38.41
N LEU A 817 -24.97 -20.55 -38.73
CA LEU A 817 -25.38 -19.24 -39.24
C LEU A 817 -25.67 -19.34 -40.75
N LYS A 818 -26.33 -18.31 -41.28
CA LYS A 818 -26.65 -18.24 -42.72
C LYS A 818 -25.36 -18.17 -43.54
N PRO A 819 -25.15 -19.11 -44.51
CA PRO A 819 -23.96 -19.11 -45.39
C PRO A 819 -23.87 -17.86 -46.25
N THR A 820 -22.63 -17.37 -46.48
CA THR A 820 -22.40 -16.17 -47.31
C THR A 820 -21.20 -16.35 -48.22
N PRO A 821 -21.32 -15.97 -49.53
CA PRO A 821 -22.54 -15.63 -50.22
C PRO A 821 -23.44 -16.86 -50.38
N ASN A 822 -24.74 -16.68 -50.49
CA ASN A 822 -25.67 -17.74 -50.81
C ASN A 822 -26.89 -17.15 -51.55
N PRO A 823 -27.03 -17.36 -52.87
CA PRO A 823 -26.30 -18.31 -53.73
C PRO A 823 -24.83 -17.96 -53.93
N PHE A 824 -24.00 -18.99 -54.26
CA PHE A 824 -22.57 -18.89 -54.50
C PHE A 824 -22.15 -19.60 -55.76
N ARG A 825 -20.97 -19.22 -56.31
CA ARG A 825 -20.43 -19.82 -57.56
C ARG A 825 -19.25 -20.76 -57.29
N THR A 826 -18.30 -20.32 -56.44
CA THR A 826 -17.04 -21.03 -56.20
C THR A 826 -16.89 -21.51 -54.79
N ALA A 827 -17.27 -20.69 -53.81
CA ALA A 827 -17.16 -21.03 -52.39
C ALA A 827 -18.21 -20.28 -51.57
N ALA A 828 -18.69 -20.91 -50.48
CA ALA A 828 -19.53 -20.29 -49.44
C ALA A 828 -18.87 -20.37 -48.09
N ARG A 829 -18.87 -19.29 -47.36
CA ARG A 829 -18.45 -19.26 -45.95
C ARG A 829 -19.56 -19.87 -45.08
N LEU A 830 -19.18 -20.87 -44.31
CA LEU A 830 -20.04 -21.54 -43.34
C LEU A 830 -19.60 -21.10 -41.93
N SER A 831 -20.46 -20.40 -41.23
CA SER A 831 -20.21 -19.89 -39.88
C SER A 831 -21.07 -20.60 -38.85
N TYR A 832 -20.51 -21.01 -37.72
CA TYR A 832 -21.28 -21.69 -36.67
C TYR A 832 -20.79 -21.26 -35.27
N GLU A 833 -21.67 -21.45 -34.28
CA GLU A 833 -21.40 -21.09 -32.88
C GLU A 833 -21.54 -22.33 -31.98
N ILE A 834 -20.57 -22.49 -31.07
CA ILE A 834 -20.55 -23.56 -30.06
C ILE A 834 -20.49 -22.94 -28.66
N PRO A 835 -21.49 -23.15 -27.80
CA PRO A 835 -21.60 -22.52 -26.47
C PRO A 835 -20.75 -23.22 -25.40
N ALA A 836 -20.44 -24.50 -25.57
CA ALA A 836 -19.62 -25.31 -24.67
C ALA A 836 -18.80 -26.31 -25.46
N ALA A 837 -17.66 -26.74 -24.93
CA ALA A 837 -16.83 -27.76 -25.59
C ALA A 837 -17.65 -29.03 -25.92
N ALA A 838 -17.60 -29.47 -27.17
CA ALA A 838 -18.41 -30.59 -27.63
C ALA A 838 -17.77 -31.29 -28.83
N ARG A 839 -18.05 -32.56 -28.99
CA ARG A 839 -17.74 -33.25 -30.23
C ARG A 839 -18.82 -32.91 -31.27
N ILE A 840 -18.41 -32.30 -32.35
CA ILE A 840 -19.33 -31.91 -33.42
C ILE A 840 -18.99 -32.56 -34.76
N ALA A 841 -19.96 -32.55 -35.65
CA ALA A 841 -19.78 -32.83 -37.08
C ALA A 841 -20.52 -31.79 -37.90
N LEU A 842 -19.86 -31.13 -38.82
CA LEU A 842 -20.45 -30.31 -39.86
C LEU A 842 -20.48 -31.10 -41.14
N LYS A 843 -21.66 -31.44 -41.65
CA LYS A 843 -21.90 -32.34 -42.79
C LYS A 843 -22.68 -31.63 -43.88
N ILE A 844 -22.30 -31.84 -45.15
CA ILE A 844 -22.99 -31.30 -46.30
C ILE A 844 -23.66 -32.43 -47.07
N TYR A 845 -24.94 -32.27 -47.40
CA TYR A 845 -25.78 -33.24 -48.08
C TYR A 845 -26.32 -32.63 -49.38
N ASP A 846 -26.50 -33.44 -50.40
CA ASP A 846 -27.26 -33.06 -51.58
C ASP A 846 -28.77 -33.09 -51.32
N ARG A 847 -29.59 -32.73 -52.34
CA ARG A 847 -31.05 -32.67 -52.23
C ARG A 847 -31.71 -34.07 -52.03
N SER A 848 -30.99 -35.15 -52.30
CA SER A 848 -31.45 -36.51 -52.06
C SER A 848 -31.06 -37.03 -50.67
N GLY A 849 -30.39 -36.25 -49.85
CA GLY A 849 -29.89 -36.61 -48.53
C GLY A 849 -28.59 -37.41 -48.55
N ARG A 850 -27.93 -37.54 -49.67
CA ARG A 850 -26.61 -38.18 -49.78
C ARG A 850 -25.55 -37.26 -49.20
N LEU A 851 -24.69 -37.82 -48.36
CA LEU A 851 -23.56 -37.10 -47.79
C LEU A 851 -22.49 -36.73 -48.82
N VAL A 852 -22.24 -35.44 -48.99
CA VAL A 852 -21.31 -34.88 -49.98
C VAL A 852 -19.96 -34.59 -49.37
N ALA A 853 -19.91 -33.90 -48.24
CA ALA A 853 -18.66 -33.50 -47.55
C ALA A 853 -18.86 -33.49 -46.03
N VAL A 854 -17.72 -33.60 -45.32
CA VAL A 854 -17.65 -33.43 -43.85
C VAL A 854 -16.53 -32.45 -43.53
N PRO A 855 -16.78 -31.13 -43.67
CA PRO A 855 -15.77 -30.11 -43.50
C PRO A 855 -15.16 -30.08 -42.08
N VAL A 856 -15.95 -30.44 -41.03
CA VAL A 856 -15.48 -30.46 -39.64
C VAL A 856 -15.99 -31.75 -38.97
N SER A 857 -15.12 -32.42 -38.22
CA SER A 857 -15.51 -33.53 -37.33
C SER A 857 -14.48 -33.65 -36.22
N GLY A 858 -14.92 -33.55 -34.96
CA GLY A 858 -14.04 -33.67 -33.77
C GLY A 858 -14.48 -32.83 -32.59
N MET A 859 -13.62 -32.78 -31.57
CA MET A 859 -13.85 -31.96 -30.38
C MET A 859 -13.59 -30.47 -30.73
N VAL A 860 -14.54 -29.61 -30.44
CA VAL A 860 -14.46 -28.15 -30.68
C VAL A 860 -14.78 -27.41 -29.40
N GLN A 861 -13.97 -26.40 -29.08
CA GLN A 861 -14.13 -25.56 -27.91
C GLN A 861 -15.28 -24.55 -28.06
N PRO A 862 -15.75 -23.89 -26.99
CA PRO A 862 -16.71 -22.79 -27.12
C PRO A 862 -16.16 -21.68 -28.02
N GLY A 863 -17.00 -21.17 -28.95
CA GLY A 863 -16.56 -20.11 -29.84
C GLY A 863 -17.47 -19.96 -31.08
N ARG A 864 -17.14 -19.00 -31.93
CA ARG A 864 -17.72 -18.79 -33.26
C ARG A 864 -16.67 -19.17 -34.29
N TYR A 865 -17.05 -19.99 -35.26
CA TYR A 865 -16.16 -20.58 -36.25
C TYR A 865 -16.60 -20.25 -37.65
N ASN A 866 -15.62 -20.08 -38.55
CA ASN A 866 -15.85 -19.86 -39.97
C ASN A 866 -14.99 -20.82 -40.78
N LEU A 867 -15.55 -21.34 -41.86
CA LEU A 867 -14.80 -22.13 -42.83
C LEU A 867 -15.36 -21.86 -44.23
N SER A 868 -14.57 -22.10 -45.25
CA SER A 868 -14.99 -21.95 -46.64
C SER A 868 -15.17 -23.30 -47.29
N TRP A 869 -16.38 -23.61 -47.78
CA TRP A 869 -16.64 -24.77 -48.59
C TRP A 869 -16.59 -24.38 -50.08
N ARG A 870 -15.67 -25.02 -50.80
CA ARG A 870 -15.37 -24.74 -52.23
C ARG A 870 -16.17 -25.60 -53.19
N ALA A 871 -17.37 -26.04 -52.81
CA ALA A 871 -18.25 -26.88 -53.60
C ALA A 871 -17.57 -28.17 -54.08
N THR A 872 -16.85 -28.86 -53.16
CA THR A 872 -16.19 -30.13 -53.41
C THR A 872 -16.76 -31.26 -52.59
N ASP A 873 -16.71 -32.49 -53.15
CA ASP A 873 -17.05 -33.72 -52.40
C ASP A 873 -15.88 -34.19 -51.52
N ARG A 874 -16.01 -35.36 -50.92
CA ARG A 874 -15.01 -35.96 -50.04
C ARG A 874 -13.69 -36.30 -50.76
N GLU A 875 -13.75 -36.54 -52.06
CA GLU A 875 -12.60 -36.84 -52.91
C GLU A 875 -12.01 -35.57 -53.55
N GLY A 876 -12.50 -34.37 -53.16
CA GLY A 876 -12.00 -33.09 -53.70
C GLY A 876 -12.52 -32.70 -55.05
N ARG A 877 -13.46 -33.46 -55.65
CA ARG A 877 -14.05 -33.18 -56.95
C ARG A 877 -15.17 -32.15 -56.85
N THR A 878 -15.24 -31.25 -57.80
CA THR A 878 -16.28 -30.20 -57.84
C THR A 878 -17.66 -30.85 -57.99
N VAL A 879 -18.62 -30.41 -57.18
CA VAL A 879 -20.02 -30.89 -57.23
C VAL A 879 -20.85 -30.08 -58.21
N ALA A 880 -21.93 -30.68 -58.75
CA ALA A 880 -22.81 -30.00 -59.71
C ALA A 880 -23.57 -28.82 -59.07
N PRO A 881 -23.89 -27.78 -59.85
CA PRO A 881 -24.79 -26.71 -59.38
C PRO A 881 -26.11 -27.28 -58.89
N GLY A 882 -26.63 -26.73 -57.81
CA GLY A 882 -27.85 -27.20 -57.16
C GLY A 882 -28.03 -26.76 -55.72
N VAL A 883 -28.98 -27.40 -55.08
CA VAL A 883 -29.29 -27.15 -53.65
C VAL A 883 -28.59 -28.20 -52.78
N TYR A 884 -27.92 -27.73 -51.74
CA TYR A 884 -27.24 -28.50 -50.70
C TYR A 884 -27.75 -28.12 -49.34
N PHE A 885 -27.59 -28.98 -48.35
CA PHE A 885 -27.94 -28.73 -46.96
C PHE A 885 -26.69 -28.95 -46.11
N CYS A 886 -26.32 -27.92 -45.34
CA CYS A 886 -25.26 -27.99 -44.38
C CYS A 886 -25.87 -28.22 -42.99
N ARG A 887 -25.46 -29.30 -42.31
CA ARG A 887 -25.94 -29.68 -40.96
C ARG A 887 -24.79 -29.68 -39.99
N LEU A 888 -24.88 -28.84 -38.99
CA LEU A 888 -24.03 -28.88 -37.79
C LEU A 888 -24.74 -29.81 -36.77
N GLN A 889 -24.03 -30.78 -36.27
CA GLN A 889 -24.53 -31.74 -35.28
C GLN A 889 -23.55 -31.81 -34.08
N ASN A 890 -24.08 -31.70 -32.89
CA ASN A 890 -23.41 -32.04 -31.63
C ASN A 890 -23.54 -33.54 -31.41
N LEU A 891 -22.43 -34.27 -31.41
CA LEU A 891 -22.41 -35.72 -31.30
C LEU A 891 -22.60 -36.20 -29.85
N ASP A 892 -22.44 -35.33 -28.87
CA ASP A 892 -22.60 -35.66 -27.46
C ASP A 892 -24.03 -35.42 -26.98
N SER A 893 -24.70 -34.33 -27.41
CA SER A 893 -26.06 -33.97 -27.01
C SER A 893 -27.14 -34.28 -28.04
N GLY A 894 -26.77 -34.63 -29.29
CA GLY A 894 -27.71 -34.83 -30.39
C GLY A 894 -28.28 -33.55 -31.00
N ALA A 895 -27.99 -32.37 -30.44
CA ALA A 895 -28.48 -31.09 -30.97
C ALA A 895 -28.00 -30.87 -32.41
N SER A 896 -28.83 -30.27 -33.26
CA SER A 896 -28.44 -29.99 -34.64
C SER A 896 -29.05 -28.70 -35.18
N SER A 897 -28.32 -28.07 -36.11
CA SER A 897 -28.71 -26.86 -36.84
C SER A 897 -28.45 -27.05 -38.34
N VAL A 898 -29.37 -26.64 -39.18
CA VAL A 898 -29.29 -26.86 -40.63
C VAL A 898 -29.46 -25.56 -41.38
N GLN A 899 -28.67 -25.41 -42.45
CA GLN A 899 -28.77 -24.26 -43.38
C GLN A 899 -28.76 -24.76 -44.84
N LYS A 900 -29.51 -24.05 -45.69
CA LYS A 900 -29.57 -24.30 -47.13
C LYS A 900 -28.38 -23.58 -47.84
N LEU A 901 -27.76 -24.29 -48.77
CA LEU A 901 -26.72 -23.78 -49.69
C LEU A 901 -27.23 -23.87 -51.12
N THR A 902 -27.03 -22.83 -51.89
CA THR A 902 -27.40 -22.83 -53.32
C THR A 902 -26.15 -22.54 -54.15
N LEU A 903 -25.64 -23.55 -54.83
CA LEU A 903 -24.54 -23.44 -55.81
C LEU A 903 -25.16 -23.12 -57.19
N VAL A 904 -24.66 -22.06 -57.81
CA VAL A 904 -25.05 -21.63 -59.15
C VAL A 904 -23.87 -21.63 -60.08
N HIS A 905 -24.12 -21.62 -61.42
CA HIS A 905 -23.06 -21.60 -62.45
C HIS A 905 -22.22 -20.32 -62.42
#